data_f104474af4da6c449091ca0570da70e7
#
_entry.id   f104474af4da6c449091ca0570da70e7
#
_cell.length_a   1.000
_cell.length_b   1.000
_cell.length_c   1.000
_cell.angle_alpha   90.00
_cell.angle_beta   90.00
_cell.angle_gamma   90.00
#
_symmetry.space_group_name_H-M   'P 1'
#
loop_
_entity.id
_entity.type
_entity.pdbx_description
1 polymer ?
#
loop_
_entity_poly.entity_id
_entity_poly.type
_entity_poly.pdbx_seq_one_letter_code
_entity_poly.pdbx_strand_id
1 'polypeptide(L)'
;MFTAAVSFSCHAASPESDPKAQWGRFKNGFQYVLYPNKTPKSEVVMRLYVGSGSLMETEDQRGLAHFLEHMAFNGTTHFPAGEMVEYFQRIGMAFGSDTNAHTGFDETVYKLNLPADDPKIVKDSLTLLRDYADGMRLDPKEIERERGVILSEKRTRDTPDYRQFETFYTFRFAGNTLADRLPIGVESVIEKAPRESFAQFYAQWYHPSRMVLAVVGDFDAARMKADIEKTFDTAFAGKTPEKAFEPQPMPSGGELRIGFSPEPQARSVKISFSALRPYGDGLFIKEDTFENRARILQTIAALQIIENRLKRRMQQADTPINNAYAYFWELPAQAGILENVGLECEPARWKDALSLLDTEVRRALRYGFTPDEIEEARATIENELRSQADKADTRFSADIADGILDSLGEHKVFMDPRAQYAIAKPVLSGMNNENLQGVLDAFWKGSAQAVHISGPIPLTAQTGEAEAAALLKTLATQPLTPPEARAAAAFAYTQWGAPGVPAQTLSHPAVGVTQIRFANDAYLSLKRTHFEAGAVLVLVRAGNGILLSQENSAASPAQRERIAALKLLAQTAFLKGGLQAHPYEDFERITTLNGWAEPLRFSVEDDALCFAVKVPSRSLPFTLNALAAYLTHAGYREDALGQARAGIEQIYRNSHQTLEGVVSDQGARYLADNDGRFGLPPESVAQSLTMAELSQWMQPQLSGGYLEISLVGDFDEASAVTAAAASFGALPARLSQKDFLEKFPQSANRVNYPPVGEKTFAYKSDAPRAVSIALWPTCDAWDTARVRALNVLGEIFSDRLRLRVRQKMGDAYSPYAYNRSSETFDGRGLFQGVSLVRPDRVAEVSQVMKEIARELAQTGVTNPDEFQRALAPFAQVVDRQLQQNDYWMNGVLKRSWLHPELLTRPLTLKSGYMDMKVETVNTLAKQYFTPERAMLLKVTPAAAQ
;
A
#
# COMPACT_ATOMS: atom_id res chain seq x y z
N MET A 1 -33.79 13.28 42.74
CA MET A 1 -33.98 14.60 42.14
C MET A 1 -32.74 15.41 42.37
N PHE A 2 -31.84 15.42 41.44
CA PHE A 2 -30.85 16.46 41.10
C PHE A 2 -30.07 15.90 39.94
N THR A 3 -30.52 16.20 38.75
CA THR A 3 -29.81 16.04 37.50
C THR A 3 -28.66 17.02 37.49
N ALA A 4 -27.46 16.57 37.75
CA ALA A 4 -26.25 17.35 37.54
C ALA A 4 -25.97 17.36 36.03
N ALA A 5 -26.37 18.40 35.35
CA ALA A 5 -25.87 18.75 34.02
C ALA A 5 -24.39 19.15 34.22
N VAL A 6 -23.50 18.28 33.81
CA VAL A 6 -22.07 18.61 33.65
C VAL A 6 -21.96 19.50 32.41
N SER A 7 -22.07 20.82 32.65
CA SER A 7 -21.73 21.82 31.63
C SER A 7 -20.22 21.77 31.44
N PHE A 8 -19.74 21.14 30.39
CA PHE A 8 -18.38 21.34 29.91
C PHE A 8 -18.27 22.74 29.33
N SER A 9 -17.83 23.70 30.17
CA SER A 9 -17.30 24.97 29.68
C SER A 9 -15.93 24.73 29.08
N CYS A 10 -15.87 24.09 27.91
CA CYS A 10 -14.64 24.00 27.16
C CYS A 10 -14.58 25.19 26.18
N HIS A 11 -14.01 26.30 26.64
CA HIS A 11 -13.52 27.33 25.73
C HIS A 11 -12.38 26.72 24.95
N ALA A 12 -12.33 26.99 23.65
CA ALA A 12 -11.43 26.55 22.61
C ALA A 12 -9.96 26.34 23.06
N ALA A 13 -9.70 25.29 23.83
CA ALA A 13 -8.32 24.88 24.14
C ALA A 13 -7.76 24.18 22.88
N SER A 14 -6.63 24.68 22.38
CA SER A 14 -5.89 24.05 21.29
C SER A 14 -5.18 22.81 21.85
N PRO A 15 -5.02 21.76 21.02
CA PRO A 15 -4.20 20.60 21.35
C PRO A 15 -2.76 20.99 21.66
N GLU A 16 -2.11 20.22 22.54
CA GLU A 16 -0.69 20.42 22.86
C GLU A 16 0.19 19.60 21.91
N SER A 17 1.30 20.20 21.48
CA SER A 17 2.30 19.51 20.66
C SER A 17 2.95 18.36 21.42
N ASP A 18 3.36 17.31 20.72
CA ASP A 18 4.19 16.23 21.28
C ASP A 18 5.39 16.85 21.99
N PRO A 19 5.59 16.60 23.30
CA PRO A 19 6.68 17.22 24.08
C PRO A 19 8.09 16.80 23.60
N LYS A 20 8.22 15.73 22.83
CA LYS A 20 9.48 15.33 22.21
C LYS A 20 9.81 16.17 20.97
N ALA A 21 8.83 16.81 20.35
CA ALA A 21 9.01 17.65 19.16
C ALA A 21 9.54 19.04 19.55
N GLN A 22 10.79 19.31 19.23
CA GLN A 22 11.48 20.57 19.54
C GLN A 22 11.39 21.52 18.35
N TRP A 23 10.37 22.38 18.35
CA TRP A 23 10.13 23.37 17.29
C TRP A 23 11.01 24.61 17.44
N GLY A 24 11.47 25.15 16.30
CA GLY A 24 12.19 26.40 16.28
C GLY A 24 11.95 27.19 14.98
N ARG A 25 12.21 28.50 15.03
CA ARG A 25 12.09 29.43 13.89
C ARG A 25 13.25 30.40 13.88
N PHE A 26 13.86 30.59 12.70
CA PHE A 26 14.93 31.54 12.51
C PHE A 26 14.40 32.95 12.12
N LYS A 27 15.27 33.93 12.12
CA LYS A 27 14.92 35.33 11.79
C LYS A 27 14.45 35.51 10.35
N ASN A 28 14.94 34.69 9.42
CA ASN A 28 14.52 34.69 8.01
C ASN A 28 13.15 34.03 7.78
N GLY A 29 12.52 33.48 8.82
CA GLY A 29 11.23 32.81 8.77
C GLY A 29 11.29 31.29 8.63
N PHE A 30 12.45 30.69 8.28
CA PHE A 30 12.63 29.25 8.18
C PHE A 30 12.34 28.55 9.51
N GLN A 31 11.61 27.43 9.47
CA GLN A 31 11.25 26.66 10.63
C GLN A 31 11.93 25.30 10.63
N TYR A 32 12.11 24.73 11.80
CA TYR A 32 12.59 23.37 11.97
C TYR A 32 11.89 22.68 13.12
N VAL A 33 11.87 21.35 13.08
CA VAL A 33 11.46 20.50 14.20
C VAL A 33 12.48 19.37 14.37
N LEU A 34 12.98 19.21 15.60
CA LEU A 34 13.87 18.10 15.99
C LEU A 34 13.08 17.11 16.83
N TYR A 35 13.15 15.84 16.48
CA TYR A 35 12.51 14.78 17.23
C TYR A 35 13.51 13.64 17.48
N PRO A 36 14.23 13.62 18.62
CA PRO A 36 15.11 12.51 18.98
C PRO A 36 14.34 11.21 19.09
N ASN A 37 14.73 10.19 18.32
CA ASN A 37 14.12 8.85 18.29
C ASN A 37 15.21 7.80 18.02
N LYS A 38 15.05 6.59 18.57
CA LYS A 38 16.06 5.52 18.45
C LYS A 38 15.52 4.27 17.71
N THR A 39 14.48 4.44 16.94
CA THR A 39 13.87 3.35 16.15
C THR A 39 13.80 3.76 14.67
N PRO A 40 14.60 3.15 13.77
CA PRO A 40 15.74 2.30 14.07
C PRO A 40 16.89 3.09 14.70
N LYS A 41 17.79 2.37 15.39
CA LYS A 41 18.97 2.97 15.98
C LYS A 41 19.94 3.47 14.89
N SER A 42 20.60 4.58 15.16
CA SER A 42 21.59 5.25 14.28
C SER A 42 21.04 5.87 12.99
N GLU A 43 19.76 5.74 12.67
CA GLU A 43 19.13 6.36 11.51
C GLU A 43 18.76 7.82 11.79
N VAL A 44 18.94 8.69 10.78
CA VAL A 44 18.48 10.09 10.81
C VAL A 44 17.63 10.35 9.57
N VAL A 45 16.40 10.72 9.80
CA VAL A 45 15.41 11.02 8.75
C VAL A 45 15.25 12.52 8.64
N MET A 46 15.40 13.05 7.44
CA MET A 46 15.21 14.48 7.14
C MET A 46 14.08 14.67 6.14
N ARG A 47 13.22 15.64 6.38
CA ARG A 47 12.12 16.04 5.50
C ARG A 47 12.15 17.55 5.35
N LEU A 48 12.41 18.05 4.14
CA LEU A 48 12.22 19.47 3.83
C LEU A 48 10.83 19.65 3.24
N TYR A 49 9.94 20.22 4.02
CA TYR A 49 8.60 20.65 3.59
C TYR A 49 8.69 22.06 3.01
N VAL A 50 8.12 22.24 1.83
CA VAL A 50 7.94 23.55 1.19
C VAL A 50 6.45 23.75 0.99
N GLY A 51 5.84 24.72 1.65
CA GLY A 51 4.40 25.05 1.54
C GLY A 51 4.08 25.68 0.18
N SER A 52 4.38 24.96 -0.88
CA SER A 52 4.15 25.35 -2.27
C SER A 52 3.96 24.13 -3.15
N GLY A 53 2.90 24.13 -3.92
CA GLY A 53 2.53 23.07 -4.86
C GLY A 53 1.79 23.61 -6.08
N SER A 54 1.03 22.76 -6.74
CA SER A 54 0.38 23.10 -8.02
C SER A 54 -0.71 24.20 -7.92
N LEU A 55 -1.30 24.43 -6.75
CA LEU A 55 -2.26 25.54 -6.54
C LEU A 55 -1.65 26.93 -6.72
N MET A 56 -0.33 27.07 -6.54
CA MET A 56 0.39 28.32 -6.70
C MET A 56 0.75 28.64 -8.16
N GLU A 57 0.49 27.73 -9.09
CA GLU A 57 0.79 27.91 -10.51
C GLU A 57 -0.18 28.85 -11.20
N THR A 58 0.32 29.65 -12.13
CA THR A 58 -0.49 30.38 -13.11
C THR A 58 -0.88 29.44 -14.26
N GLU A 59 -1.75 29.89 -15.19
CA GLU A 59 -2.18 29.05 -16.33
C GLU A 59 -1.02 28.58 -17.21
N ASP A 60 -0.03 29.43 -17.40
CA ASP A 60 1.20 29.15 -18.17
C ASP A 60 2.28 28.40 -17.37
N GLN A 61 2.00 28.07 -16.09
CA GLN A 61 2.88 27.33 -15.20
C GLN A 61 2.36 25.95 -14.81
N ARG A 62 1.22 25.52 -15.32
CA ARG A 62 0.54 24.27 -14.92
C ARG A 62 1.42 23.03 -15.13
N GLY A 63 1.94 22.48 -14.02
CA GLY A 63 2.87 21.35 -13.94
C GLY A 63 4.31 21.74 -13.58
N LEU A 64 4.62 23.05 -13.42
CA LEU A 64 5.98 23.47 -13.09
C LEU A 64 6.37 23.21 -11.64
N ALA A 65 5.42 23.14 -10.70
CA ALA A 65 5.72 22.75 -9.32
C ALA A 65 6.31 21.34 -9.25
N HIS A 66 5.66 20.38 -9.92
CA HIS A 66 6.13 19.00 -10.03
C HIS A 66 7.41 18.91 -10.88
N PHE A 67 7.49 19.64 -11.99
CA PHE A 67 8.70 19.66 -12.81
C PHE A 67 9.89 20.22 -12.03
N LEU A 68 9.69 21.23 -11.18
CA LEU A 68 10.73 21.81 -10.34
C LEU A 68 11.24 20.81 -9.29
N GLU A 69 10.36 19.96 -8.76
CA GLU A 69 10.74 18.83 -7.91
C GLU A 69 11.75 17.93 -8.62
N HIS A 70 11.50 17.54 -9.88
CA HIS A 70 12.44 16.76 -10.69
C HIS A 70 13.77 17.50 -10.91
N MET A 71 13.71 18.81 -11.11
CA MET A 71 14.91 19.62 -11.33
C MET A 71 15.82 19.69 -10.10
N ALA A 72 15.31 19.46 -8.88
CA ALA A 72 16.12 19.35 -7.68
C ALA A 72 17.16 18.20 -7.78
N PHE A 73 16.81 17.12 -8.48
CA PHE A 73 17.69 15.98 -8.71
C PHE A 73 18.61 16.16 -9.94
N ASN A 74 18.39 17.19 -10.75
CA ASN A 74 19.08 17.46 -12.00
C ASN A 74 20.11 18.60 -11.92
N GLY A 75 20.69 18.83 -10.74
CA GLY A 75 21.82 19.69 -10.49
C GLY A 75 21.50 20.91 -9.64
N THR A 76 22.31 21.06 -8.61
CA THR A 76 22.28 22.17 -7.65
C THR A 76 23.64 22.88 -7.57
N THR A 77 23.74 23.87 -6.71
CA THR A 77 24.99 24.66 -6.53
C THR A 77 26.17 23.78 -6.14
N HIS A 78 25.98 22.85 -5.19
CA HIS A 78 27.08 22.01 -4.68
C HIS A 78 27.08 20.59 -5.29
N PHE A 79 25.98 20.14 -5.89
CA PHE A 79 25.83 18.79 -6.45
C PHE A 79 25.46 18.88 -7.95
N PRO A 80 26.43 18.66 -8.86
CA PRO A 80 26.15 18.57 -10.29
C PRO A 80 25.16 17.45 -10.63
N ALA A 81 24.50 17.57 -11.79
CA ALA A 81 23.57 16.57 -12.29
C ALA A 81 24.24 15.18 -12.36
N GLY A 82 23.58 14.16 -11.78
CA GLY A 82 24.06 12.78 -11.73
C GLY A 82 24.98 12.44 -10.55
N GLU A 83 25.78 13.38 -10.05
CA GLU A 83 26.74 13.11 -8.96
C GLU A 83 26.07 12.88 -7.60
N MET A 84 24.94 13.53 -7.34
CA MET A 84 24.18 13.40 -6.10
C MET A 84 23.69 11.95 -5.87
N VAL A 85 23.08 11.34 -6.87
CA VAL A 85 22.58 9.96 -6.76
C VAL A 85 23.72 8.99 -6.48
N GLU A 86 24.84 9.14 -7.20
CA GLU A 86 26.03 8.32 -6.97
C GLU A 86 26.63 8.52 -5.57
N TYR A 87 26.63 9.77 -5.08
CA TYR A 87 27.10 10.07 -3.73
C TYR A 87 26.28 9.35 -2.68
N PHE A 88 24.94 9.44 -2.76
CA PHE A 88 24.05 8.77 -1.80
C PHE A 88 24.14 7.25 -1.87
N GLN A 89 24.25 6.67 -3.07
CA GLN A 89 24.49 5.24 -3.21
C GLN A 89 25.80 4.79 -2.53
N ARG A 90 26.89 5.58 -2.65
CA ARG A 90 28.18 5.26 -1.98
C ARG A 90 28.09 5.23 -0.47
N ILE A 91 27.22 6.04 0.13
CA ILE A 91 27.00 6.05 1.58
C ILE A 91 25.90 5.08 2.02
N GLY A 92 25.37 4.27 1.11
CA GLY A 92 24.42 3.21 1.41
C GLY A 92 22.96 3.59 1.32
N MET A 93 22.62 4.74 0.73
CA MET A 93 21.23 5.14 0.48
C MET A 93 20.78 4.65 -0.91
N ALA A 94 19.60 4.04 -0.98
CA ALA A 94 18.98 3.64 -2.24
C ALA A 94 18.12 4.78 -2.81
N PHE A 95 18.25 5.00 -4.13
CA PHE A 95 17.39 5.97 -4.82
C PHE A 95 15.94 5.44 -4.89
N GLY A 96 14.98 6.29 -4.54
CA GLY A 96 13.55 5.95 -4.48
C GLY A 96 13.07 5.55 -3.09
N SER A 97 13.82 4.77 -2.31
CA SER A 97 13.46 4.40 -0.94
C SER A 97 14.03 5.33 0.13
N ASP A 98 15.31 5.72 0.02
CA ASP A 98 15.98 6.55 1.03
C ASP A 98 16.15 8.00 0.59
N THR A 99 16.03 8.29 -0.70
CA THR A 99 15.97 9.64 -1.25
C THR A 99 14.84 9.74 -2.26
N ASN A 100 13.88 10.60 -2.00
CA ASN A 100 12.67 10.77 -2.80
C ASN A 100 12.10 12.19 -2.62
N ALA A 101 11.10 12.53 -3.42
CA ALA A 101 10.31 13.74 -3.25
C ALA A 101 8.88 13.51 -3.74
N HIS A 102 7.98 14.42 -3.44
CA HIS A 102 6.65 14.47 -4.04
C HIS A 102 6.13 15.90 -4.05
N THR A 103 5.26 16.18 -5.00
CA THR A 103 4.53 17.44 -5.14
C THR A 103 3.03 17.20 -5.01
N GLY A 104 2.41 17.90 -4.09
CA GLY A 104 0.98 17.97 -3.88
C GLY A 104 0.36 19.24 -4.49
N PHE A 105 -0.84 19.56 -4.03
CA PHE A 105 -1.54 20.77 -4.44
C PHE A 105 -0.97 22.03 -3.77
N ASP A 106 -0.56 21.95 -2.51
CA ASP A 106 -0.09 23.07 -1.68
C ASP A 106 1.26 22.81 -1.01
N GLU A 107 1.89 21.69 -1.33
CA GLU A 107 3.19 21.31 -0.78
C GLU A 107 4.12 20.66 -1.81
N THR A 108 5.42 20.77 -1.56
CA THR A 108 6.47 19.93 -2.13
C THR A 108 7.38 19.44 -1.01
N VAL A 109 7.65 18.15 -0.95
CA VAL A 109 8.43 17.53 0.12
C VAL A 109 9.62 16.78 -0.44
N TYR A 110 10.81 17.06 0.10
CA TYR A 110 12.05 16.34 -0.20
C TYR A 110 12.43 15.45 0.99
N LYS A 111 12.70 14.17 0.73
CA LYS A 111 12.89 13.13 1.74
C LYS A 111 14.30 12.54 1.68
N LEU A 112 14.98 12.47 2.81
CA LEU A 112 16.26 11.78 2.99
C LEU A 112 16.21 10.89 4.22
N ASN A 113 16.59 9.62 4.07
CA ASN A 113 16.78 8.67 5.17
C ASN A 113 18.26 8.35 5.26
N LEU A 114 18.96 8.99 6.20
CA LEU A 114 20.41 8.84 6.37
C LEU A 114 20.72 7.57 7.16
N PRO A 115 21.70 6.77 6.74
CA PRO A 115 22.01 5.50 7.40
C PRO A 115 22.70 5.67 8.76
N ALA A 116 23.19 6.86 9.06
CA ALA A 116 23.92 7.13 10.30
C ALA A 116 23.94 8.63 10.62
N ASP A 117 24.11 8.94 11.92
CA ASP A 117 24.44 10.29 12.42
C ASP A 117 25.94 10.60 12.24
N ASP A 118 26.45 10.43 11.03
CA ASP A 118 27.83 10.82 10.66
C ASP A 118 27.90 12.31 10.36
N PRO A 119 28.82 13.07 10.99
CA PRO A 119 28.90 14.53 10.81
C PRO A 119 29.09 14.99 9.36
N LYS A 120 29.77 14.19 8.53
CA LYS A 120 29.97 14.52 7.11
C LYS A 120 28.68 14.26 6.32
N ILE A 121 28.04 13.12 6.54
CA ILE A 121 26.77 12.75 5.88
C ILE A 121 25.68 13.77 6.23
N VAL A 122 25.54 14.11 7.51
CA VAL A 122 24.58 15.12 7.99
C VAL A 122 24.85 16.47 7.35
N LYS A 123 26.10 16.94 7.33
CA LYS A 123 26.47 18.23 6.72
C LYS A 123 26.17 18.25 5.22
N ASP A 124 26.55 17.21 4.49
CA ASP A 124 26.32 17.12 3.04
C ASP A 124 24.82 17.08 2.71
N SER A 125 24.03 16.36 3.53
CA SER A 125 22.57 16.29 3.40
C SER A 125 21.88 17.63 3.70
N LEU A 126 22.30 18.33 4.76
CA LEU A 126 21.81 19.68 5.05
C LEU A 126 22.18 20.68 3.94
N THR A 127 23.38 20.54 3.36
CA THR A 127 23.80 21.34 2.21
C THR A 127 22.93 21.08 0.99
N LEU A 128 22.60 19.80 0.73
CA LEU A 128 21.71 19.44 -0.37
C LEU A 128 20.29 19.99 -0.18
N LEU A 129 19.71 19.81 1.02
CA LEU A 129 18.39 20.35 1.30
C LEU A 129 18.36 21.89 1.25
N ARG A 130 19.47 22.54 1.62
CA ARG A 130 19.64 23.98 1.41
C ARG A 130 19.67 24.32 -0.08
N ASP A 131 20.39 23.54 -0.88
CA ASP A 131 20.45 23.75 -2.34
C ASP A 131 19.08 23.55 -2.99
N TYR A 132 18.25 22.62 -2.47
CA TYR A 132 16.86 22.50 -2.92
C TYR A 132 16.04 23.75 -2.60
N ALA A 133 16.33 24.40 -1.49
CA ALA A 133 15.61 25.60 -1.06
C ALA A 133 15.96 26.85 -1.88
N ASP A 134 17.25 27.06 -2.26
CA ASP A 134 17.67 28.28 -2.98
C ASP A 134 18.83 28.10 -3.97
N GLY A 135 19.28 26.87 -4.24
CA GLY A 135 20.45 26.56 -5.03
C GLY A 135 20.24 25.72 -6.29
N MET A 136 19.00 25.48 -6.75
CA MET A 136 18.75 24.74 -8.00
C MET A 136 19.29 25.51 -9.20
N ARG A 137 20.07 24.83 -10.07
CA ARG A 137 20.71 25.48 -11.25
C ARG A 137 19.73 25.74 -12.38
N LEU A 138 18.72 24.93 -12.54
CA LEU A 138 17.74 25.00 -13.63
C LEU A 138 18.45 25.09 -15.00
N ASP A 139 19.41 24.20 -15.25
CA ASP A 139 20.15 24.14 -16.48
C ASP A 139 19.21 23.87 -17.66
N PRO A 140 19.22 24.68 -18.74
CA PRO A 140 18.36 24.48 -19.90
C PRO A 140 18.47 23.08 -20.53
N LYS A 141 19.66 22.48 -20.55
CA LYS A 141 19.87 21.14 -21.10
C LYS A 141 19.18 20.06 -20.24
N GLU A 142 19.25 20.22 -18.93
CA GLU A 142 18.60 19.31 -18.01
C GLU A 142 17.08 19.46 -18.05
N ILE A 143 16.55 20.68 -18.16
CA ILE A 143 15.12 20.94 -18.38
C ILE A 143 14.66 20.22 -19.65
N GLU A 144 15.35 20.41 -20.78
CA GLU A 144 14.97 19.77 -22.04
C GLU A 144 15.00 18.23 -21.96
N ARG A 145 15.98 17.66 -21.25
CA ARG A 145 16.07 16.23 -21.03
C ARG A 145 14.91 15.72 -20.16
N GLU A 146 14.57 16.42 -19.08
CA GLU A 146 13.59 15.99 -18.10
C GLU A 146 12.14 16.12 -18.61
N ARG A 147 11.86 16.96 -19.63
CA ARG A 147 10.53 17.03 -20.28
C ARG A 147 10.05 15.65 -20.73
N GLY A 148 10.92 14.90 -21.37
CA GLY A 148 10.59 13.54 -21.83
C GLY A 148 10.26 12.58 -20.69
N VAL A 149 10.95 12.70 -19.54
CA VAL A 149 10.72 11.88 -18.35
C VAL A 149 9.36 12.19 -17.74
N ILE A 150 9.00 13.46 -17.55
CA ILE A 150 7.70 13.87 -17.00
C ILE A 150 6.55 13.50 -17.93
N LEU A 151 6.69 13.67 -19.22
CA LEU A 151 5.70 13.23 -20.19
C LEU A 151 5.56 11.71 -20.20
N SER A 152 6.64 10.96 -19.96
CA SER A 152 6.59 9.51 -19.78
C SER A 152 5.85 9.13 -18.49
N GLU A 153 6.08 9.84 -17.41
CA GLU A 153 5.34 9.64 -16.15
C GLU A 153 3.85 9.92 -16.32
N LYS A 154 3.49 11.03 -16.95
CA LYS A 154 2.09 11.37 -17.26
C LYS A 154 1.41 10.25 -18.06
N ARG A 155 2.07 9.73 -19.09
CA ARG A 155 1.54 8.58 -19.85
C ARG A 155 1.41 7.32 -19.00
N THR A 156 2.34 7.10 -18.06
CA THR A 156 2.27 5.95 -17.15
C THR A 156 1.07 6.04 -16.20
N ARG A 157 0.72 7.24 -15.77
CA ARG A 157 -0.44 7.52 -14.93
C ARG A 157 -1.77 7.49 -15.70
N ASP A 158 -1.77 7.66 -17.02
CA ASP A 158 -3.00 7.65 -17.84
C ASP A 158 -3.60 6.25 -17.93
N THR A 159 -4.36 5.90 -16.90
CA THR A 159 -5.15 4.67 -16.81
C THR A 159 -6.64 4.99 -16.79
N PRO A 160 -7.52 4.05 -17.16
CA PRO A 160 -8.97 4.29 -17.06
C PRO A 160 -9.42 4.71 -15.66
N ASP A 161 -8.83 4.13 -14.60
CA ASP A 161 -9.12 4.50 -13.21
C ASP A 161 -8.68 5.93 -12.89
N TYR A 162 -7.55 6.38 -13.44
CA TYR A 162 -7.07 7.76 -13.29
C TYR A 162 -7.96 8.73 -14.04
N ARG A 163 -8.42 8.42 -15.27
CA ARG A 163 -9.36 9.26 -16.02
C ARG A 163 -10.72 9.37 -15.33
N GLN A 164 -11.21 8.29 -14.68
CA GLN A 164 -12.42 8.38 -13.85
C GLN A 164 -12.21 9.31 -12.64
N PHE A 165 -11.03 9.24 -11.98
CA PHE A 165 -10.67 10.15 -10.90
C PHE A 165 -10.59 11.61 -11.41
N GLU A 166 -9.93 11.85 -12.52
CA GLU A 166 -9.76 13.18 -13.12
C GLU A 166 -11.10 13.81 -13.51
N THR A 167 -12.01 13.03 -14.11
CA THR A 167 -13.35 13.51 -14.45
C THR A 167 -14.20 13.81 -13.22
N PHE A 168 -14.14 12.96 -12.18
CA PHE A 168 -14.77 13.24 -10.90
C PHE A 168 -14.23 14.53 -10.28
N TYR A 169 -12.92 14.68 -10.24
CA TYR A 169 -12.22 15.80 -9.63
C TYR A 169 -12.59 17.12 -10.34
N THR A 170 -12.47 17.16 -11.66
CA THR A 170 -12.82 18.31 -12.48
C THR A 170 -14.31 18.69 -12.36
N PHE A 171 -15.20 17.70 -12.38
CA PHE A 171 -16.64 17.93 -12.17
C PHE A 171 -16.91 18.47 -10.76
N ARG A 172 -16.31 17.84 -9.74
CA ARG A 172 -16.61 18.17 -8.33
C ARG A 172 -16.20 19.59 -7.98
N PHE A 173 -15.03 20.00 -8.44
CA PHE A 173 -14.44 21.29 -8.16
C PHE A 173 -14.60 22.31 -9.30
N ALA A 174 -15.47 22.05 -10.27
CA ALA A 174 -15.69 22.94 -11.40
C ALA A 174 -15.98 24.39 -10.96
N GLY A 175 -15.26 25.33 -11.57
CA GLY A 175 -15.32 26.75 -11.20
C GLY A 175 -14.42 27.16 -10.04
N ASN A 176 -13.65 26.23 -9.47
CA ASN A 176 -12.61 26.49 -8.49
C ASN A 176 -11.24 26.18 -9.08
N THR A 177 -10.22 26.92 -8.70
CA THR A 177 -8.82 26.72 -9.15
C THR A 177 -8.36 25.27 -8.93
N LEU A 178 -8.85 24.61 -7.89
CA LEU A 178 -8.51 23.23 -7.57
C LEU A 178 -8.78 22.29 -8.76
N ALA A 179 -9.88 22.48 -9.51
CA ALA A 179 -10.26 21.64 -10.66
C ALA A 179 -9.17 21.58 -11.75
N ASP A 180 -8.38 22.64 -11.88
CA ASP A 180 -7.42 22.84 -12.97
C ASP A 180 -5.95 22.68 -12.55
N ARG A 181 -5.68 22.26 -11.32
CA ARG A 181 -4.32 22.22 -10.73
C ARG A 181 -3.87 20.83 -10.29
N LEU A 182 -4.21 19.81 -11.10
CA LEU A 182 -3.58 18.49 -10.86
C LEU A 182 -2.06 18.60 -10.99
N PRO A 183 -1.27 18.12 -10.02
CA PRO A 183 0.18 18.32 -9.97
C PRO A 183 0.94 17.85 -11.20
N ILE A 184 0.46 16.79 -11.88
CA ILE A 184 1.10 16.29 -13.12
C ILE A 184 1.08 17.30 -14.28
N GLY A 185 0.27 18.34 -14.20
CA GLY A 185 0.21 19.43 -15.15
C GLY A 185 -0.34 19.12 -16.53
N VAL A 186 -0.16 20.04 -17.45
CA VAL A 186 -0.63 19.93 -18.85
C VAL A 186 0.53 19.84 -19.83
N GLU A 187 0.40 18.98 -20.85
CA GLU A 187 1.47 18.68 -21.81
C GLU A 187 2.01 19.92 -22.50
N SER A 188 1.12 20.83 -22.95
CA SER A 188 1.54 22.03 -23.65
C SER A 188 2.44 22.97 -22.84
N VAL A 189 2.30 22.98 -21.50
CA VAL A 189 3.18 23.74 -20.61
C VAL A 189 4.47 22.96 -20.36
N ILE A 190 4.38 21.66 -20.06
CA ILE A 190 5.55 20.79 -19.83
C ILE A 190 6.48 20.83 -21.05
N GLU A 191 5.94 20.79 -22.28
CA GLU A 191 6.72 20.81 -23.51
C GLU A 191 7.40 22.15 -23.81
N LYS A 192 6.79 23.28 -23.41
CA LYS A 192 7.15 24.60 -23.95
C LYS A 192 7.60 25.63 -22.93
N ALA A 193 7.32 25.39 -21.61
CA ALA A 193 7.66 26.37 -20.59
C ALA A 193 9.16 26.75 -20.66
N PRO A 194 9.51 28.05 -20.79
CA PRO A 194 10.88 28.48 -20.82
C PRO A 194 11.50 28.41 -19.41
N ARG A 195 12.84 28.38 -19.35
CA ARG A 195 13.59 28.35 -18.07
C ARG A 195 13.16 29.47 -17.12
N GLU A 196 12.84 30.63 -17.67
CA GLU A 196 12.43 31.84 -16.93
C GLU A 196 11.17 31.58 -16.10
N SER A 197 10.20 30.77 -16.59
CA SER A 197 8.97 30.40 -15.84
C SER A 197 9.32 29.56 -14.63
N PHE A 198 10.27 28.62 -14.75
CA PHE A 198 10.78 27.84 -13.61
C PHE A 198 11.47 28.73 -12.58
N ALA A 199 12.34 29.63 -13.05
CA ALA A 199 13.06 30.54 -12.17
C ALA A 199 12.11 31.50 -11.43
N GLN A 200 11.06 31.99 -12.09
CA GLN A 200 10.04 32.84 -11.49
C GLN A 200 9.26 32.09 -10.41
N PHE A 201 8.76 30.88 -10.72
CA PHE A 201 8.04 30.05 -9.75
C PHE A 201 8.94 29.75 -8.54
N TYR A 202 10.17 29.32 -8.77
CA TYR A 202 11.15 29.01 -7.73
C TYR A 202 11.49 30.21 -6.84
N ALA A 203 11.74 31.38 -7.44
CA ALA A 203 12.04 32.59 -6.69
C ALA A 203 10.85 33.08 -5.84
N GLN A 204 9.62 32.90 -6.34
CA GLN A 204 8.41 33.38 -5.70
C GLN A 204 7.96 32.48 -4.54
N TRP A 205 8.01 31.17 -4.72
CA TRP A 205 7.32 30.24 -3.83
C TRP A 205 8.25 29.45 -2.89
N TYR A 206 9.52 29.26 -3.24
CA TYR A 206 10.51 28.62 -2.35
C TYR A 206 11.09 29.63 -1.36
N HIS A 207 10.20 30.18 -0.52
CA HIS A 207 10.55 31.21 0.47
C HIS A 207 10.80 30.57 1.84
N PRO A 208 11.83 31.01 2.63
CA PRO A 208 12.15 30.38 3.90
C PRO A 208 10.99 30.36 4.91
N SER A 209 10.10 31.36 4.88
CA SER A 209 8.91 31.39 5.75
C SER A 209 7.87 30.31 5.45
N ARG A 210 7.95 29.67 4.26
CA ARG A 210 7.11 28.56 3.83
C ARG A 210 7.77 27.20 4.02
N MET A 211 8.97 27.17 4.62
CA MET A 211 9.74 25.94 4.75
C MET A 211 9.85 25.47 6.18
N VAL A 212 9.73 24.15 6.35
CA VAL A 212 9.96 23.45 7.60
C VAL A 212 10.90 22.28 7.35
N LEU A 213 12.00 22.21 8.11
CA LEU A 213 12.87 21.05 8.11
C LEU A 213 12.56 20.18 9.33
N ALA A 214 11.97 19.01 9.11
CA ALA A 214 11.80 18.00 10.13
C ALA A 214 13.01 17.05 10.14
N VAL A 215 13.62 16.87 11.33
CA VAL A 215 14.71 15.93 11.55
C VAL A 215 14.32 15.00 12.68
N VAL A 216 14.21 13.71 12.37
CA VAL A 216 13.78 12.67 13.31
C VAL A 216 14.82 11.56 13.32
N GLY A 217 15.25 11.10 14.49
CA GLY A 217 16.20 9.99 14.56
C GLY A 217 17.14 10.00 15.76
N ASP A 218 18.18 9.16 15.67
CA ASP A 218 19.16 8.96 16.73
C ASP A 218 20.35 9.94 16.54
N PHE A 219 20.20 11.13 17.02
CA PHE A 219 21.20 12.22 16.92
C PHE A 219 21.28 13.05 18.21
N ASP A 220 22.37 13.81 18.37
CA ASP A 220 22.48 14.86 19.38
C ASP A 220 21.71 16.12 18.95
N ALA A 221 20.66 16.45 19.71
CA ALA A 221 19.77 17.56 19.34
C ALA A 221 20.46 18.94 19.37
N ALA A 222 21.42 19.15 20.27
CA ALA A 222 22.10 20.44 20.37
C ALA A 222 23.06 20.66 19.19
N ARG A 223 23.80 19.61 18.79
CA ARG A 223 24.66 19.63 17.60
C ARG A 223 23.81 19.80 16.35
N MET A 224 22.75 19.01 16.17
CA MET A 224 21.88 19.08 15.00
C MET A 224 21.26 20.48 14.82
N LYS A 225 20.79 21.07 15.93
CA LYS A 225 20.31 22.48 15.93
C LYS A 225 21.38 23.43 15.42
N ALA A 226 22.62 23.33 15.91
CA ALA A 226 23.70 24.21 15.50
C ALA A 226 24.06 24.05 14.02
N ASP A 227 24.03 22.81 13.49
CA ASP A 227 24.28 22.50 12.09
C ASP A 227 23.17 23.06 11.19
N ILE A 228 21.91 22.95 11.58
CA ILE A 228 20.77 23.55 10.89
C ILE A 228 20.84 25.08 10.92
N GLU A 229 21.10 25.67 12.07
CA GLU A 229 21.24 27.12 12.24
C GLU A 229 22.31 27.68 11.30
N LYS A 230 23.49 27.07 11.29
CA LYS A 230 24.60 27.43 10.41
C LYS A 230 24.23 27.36 8.93
N THR A 231 23.37 26.41 8.55
CA THR A 231 23.00 26.16 7.14
C THR A 231 21.84 27.04 6.70
N PHE A 232 20.82 27.23 7.53
CA PHE A 232 19.52 27.82 7.13
C PHE A 232 19.23 29.20 7.73
N ASP A 233 19.88 29.64 8.84
CA ASP A 233 19.69 31.00 9.36
C ASP A 233 20.56 32.04 8.63
N THR A 234 20.46 32.02 7.30
CA THR A 234 21.20 32.91 6.39
C THR A 234 20.25 33.48 5.35
N ALA A 235 20.64 34.52 4.66
CA ALA A 235 19.84 35.04 3.54
C ALA A 235 19.77 34.03 2.40
N PHE A 236 18.56 33.83 1.85
CA PHE A 236 18.34 33.00 0.66
C PHE A 236 18.54 33.81 -0.59
N ALA A 237 19.37 33.30 -1.53
CA ALA A 237 19.72 33.99 -2.75
C ALA A 237 18.54 34.04 -3.75
N GLY A 238 18.39 35.18 -4.42
CA GLY A 238 17.44 35.30 -5.53
C GLY A 238 15.96 35.24 -5.18
N LYS A 239 15.61 35.29 -3.89
CA LYS A 239 14.20 35.22 -3.46
C LYS A 239 13.55 36.62 -3.51
N THR A 240 12.33 36.64 -4.02
CA THR A 240 11.43 37.80 -3.97
C THR A 240 10.76 37.88 -2.60
N PRO A 241 10.14 39.01 -2.23
CA PRO A 241 9.32 39.06 -1.03
C PRO A 241 8.24 37.96 -1.04
N GLU A 242 7.94 37.42 0.11
CA GLU A 242 6.90 36.41 0.26
C GLU A 242 5.56 36.92 -0.31
N LYS A 243 4.92 36.07 -1.13
CA LYS A 243 3.57 36.32 -1.64
C LYS A 243 2.57 35.50 -0.81
N ALA A 244 1.56 36.19 -0.28
CA ALA A 244 0.44 35.49 0.37
C ALA A 244 -0.30 34.63 -0.66
N PHE A 245 -0.67 33.43 -0.26
CA PHE A 245 -1.55 32.54 -1.02
C PHE A 245 -2.85 32.38 -0.27
N GLU A 246 -3.95 32.71 -0.92
CA GLU A 246 -5.31 32.54 -0.40
C GLU A 246 -6.04 31.57 -1.33
N PRO A 247 -6.48 30.39 -0.85
CA PRO A 247 -7.25 29.46 -1.68
C PRO A 247 -8.59 30.09 -2.05
N GLN A 248 -9.07 29.82 -3.24
CA GLN A 248 -10.41 30.18 -3.64
C GLN A 248 -11.43 29.40 -2.76
N PRO A 249 -12.38 30.06 -2.10
CA PRO A 249 -13.32 29.40 -1.22
C PRO A 249 -14.23 28.43 -1.99
N MET A 250 -14.56 27.30 -1.37
CA MET A 250 -15.48 26.32 -1.94
C MET A 250 -16.92 26.84 -1.93
N PRO A 251 -17.75 26.40 -2.89
CA PRO A 251 -19.17 26.71 -2.87
C PRO A 251 -19.88 26.03 -1.70
N SER A 252 -20.96 26.64 -1.21
CA SER A 252 -21.87 26.06 -0.22
C SER A 252 -23.31 26.14 -0.73
N GLY A 253 -24.14 25.14 -0.38
CA GLY A 253 -25.55 25.07 -0.76
C GLY A 253 -25.76 24.91 -2.29
N GLY A 254 -26.98 25.20 -2.73
CA GLY A 254 -27.37 25.10 -4.13
C GLY A 254 -28.19 23.85 -4.45
N GLU A 255 -28.54 23.70 -5.73
CA GLU A 255 -29.22 22.50 -6.24
C GLU A 255 -28.25 21.33 -6.39
N LEU A 256 -28.78 20.11 -6.28
CA LEU A 256 -28.01 18.89 -6.50
C LEU A 256 -27.45 18.88 -7.93
N ARG A 257 -26.12 18.85 -8.03
CA ARG A 257 -25.42 18.73 -9.31
C ARG A 257 -25.33 17.26 -9.70
N ILE A 258 -25.58 16.94 -10.96
CA ILE A 258 -25.41 15.58 -11.48
C ILE A 258 -24.42 15.64 -12.63
N GLY A 259 -23.43 14.76 -12.61
CA GLY A 259 -22.43 14.59 -13.66
C GLY A 259 -22.38 13.14 -14.13
N PHE A 260 -22.22 12.97 -15.44
CA PHE A 260 -22.07 11.67 -16.06
C PHE A 260 -20.91 11.69 -17.04
N SER A 261 -19.90 10.88 -16.79
CA SER A 261 -18.65 10.85 -17.56
C SER A 261 -18.43 9.45 -18.15
N PRO A 262 -18.77 9.20 -19.42
CA PRO A 262 -18.48 7.92 -20.06
C PRO A 262 -16.97 7.65 -20.10
N GLU A 263 -16.54 6.48 -19.62
CA GLU A 263 -15.18 5.97 -19.75
C GLU A 263 -15.25 4.52 -20.25
N PRO A 264 -15.22 4.32 -21.58
CA PRO A 264 -15.45 3.00 -22.18
C PRO A 264 -14.40 1.94 -21.79
N GLN A 265 -13.20 2.36 -21.37
CA GLN A 265 -12.11 1.47 -20.96
C GLN A 265 -12.06 1.22 -19.44
N ALA A 266 -12.95 1.85 -18.66
CA ALA A 266 -13.01 1.61 -17.22
C ALA A 266 -13.44 0.17 -16.92
N ARG A 267 -12.99 -0.33 -15.78
CA ARG A 267 -13.29 -1.69 -15.30
C ARG A 267 -14.68 -1.81 -14.71
N SER A 268 -15.13 -0.73 -14.06
CA SER A 268 -16.39 -0.65 -13.33
C SER A 268 -17.00 0.74 -13.49
N VAL A 269 -18.27 0.83 -13.18
CA VAL A 269 -18.93 2.13 -13.01
C VAL A 269 -18.69 2.58 -11.57
N LYS A 270 -18.13 3.78 -11.40
CA LYS A 270 -18.01 4.47 -10.11
C LYS A 270 -19.13 5.47 -9.96
N ILE A 271 -19.85 5.37 -8.85
CA ILE A 271 -20.93 6.29 -8.48
C ILE A 271 -20.55 6.91 -7.13
N SER A 272 -20.55 8.23 -7.05
CA SER A 272 -20.31 8.94 -5.80
C SER A 272 -21.38 9.94 -5.51
N PHE A 273 -21.78 10.03 -4.24
CA PHE A 273 -22.64 11.05 -3.70
C PHE A 273 -21.83 11.89 -2.72
N SER A 274 -21.61 13.15 -3.04
CA SER A 274 -20.67 13.99 -2.29
C SER A 274 -21.29 15.30 -1.82
N ALA A 275 -20.82 15.76 -0.68
CA ALA A 275 -21.18 17.02 -0.05
C ALA A 275 -19.92 17.86 0.17
N LEU A 276 -19.93 19.15 -0.19
CA LEU A 276 -18.78 20.05 -0.13
C LEU A 276 -19.14 21.32 0.63
N ARG A 277 -18.27 21.71 1.57
CA ARG A 277 -18.45 22.96 2.36
C ARG A 277 -17.14 23.74 2.47
N PRO A 278 -17.18 25.08 2.50
CA PRO A 278 -16.02 25.90 2.86
C PRO A 278 -15.71 25.78 4.37
N TYR A 279 -14.46 26.03 4.74
CA TYR A 279 -14.15 26.31 6.14
C TYR A 279 -14.73 27.63 6.60
N GLY A 280 -15.01 27.74 7.91
CA GLY A 280 -15.44 28.98 8.55
C GLY A 280 -16.93 29.32 8.38
N ASP A 281 -17.73 28.38 7.91
CA ASP A 281 -19.20 28.54 7.80
C ASP A 281 -19.95 28.25 9.12
N GLY A 282 -19.22 28.07 10.22
CA GLY A 282 -19.73 27.82 11.56
C GLY A 282 -19.80 26.35 11.96
N LEU A 283 -19.66 25.40 11.02
CA LEU A 283 -19.62 23.98 11.36
C LEU A 283 -18.19 23.51 11.62
N PHE A 284 -17.28 23.78 10.69
CA PHE A 284 -15.84 23.49 10.85
C PHE A 284 -15.05 24.81 10.75
N ILE A 285 -14.06 24.94 11.61
CA ILE A 285 -13.17 26.10 11.67
C ILE A 285 -11.75 25.70 11.24
N LYS A 286 -10.98 26.68 10.74
CA LYS A 286 -9.60 26.45 10.31
C LYS A 286 -8.65 26.15 11.49
N GLU A 287 -8.96 26.67 12.66
CA GLU A 287 -8.15 26.47 13.86
C GLU A 287 -8.29 25.03 14.38
N ASP A 288 -7.17 24.44 14.75
CA ASP A 288 -7.14 23.13 15.37
C ASP A 288 -7.54 23.19 16.83
N THR A 289 -8.78 22.82 17.13
CA THR A 289 -9.37 22.81 18.46
C THR A 289 -9.90 21.42 18.82
N PHE A 290 -10.03 21.14 20.11
CA PHE A 290 -10.64 19.89 20.59
C PHE A 290 -12.07 19.69 20.06
N GLU A 291 -12.85 20.76 19.96
CA GLU A 291 -14.21 20.71 19.43
C GLU A 291 -14.23 20.33 17.95
N ASN A 292 -13.34 20.93 17.14
CA ASN A 292 -13.21 20.61 15.72
C ASN A 292 -12.77 19.16 15.51
N ARG A 293 -11.77 18.69 16.27
CA ARG A 293 -11.32 17.28 16.25
C ARG A 293 -12.42 16.30 16.67
N ALA A 294 -13.22 16.66 17.69
CA ALA A 294 -14.35 15.83 18.10
C ALA A 294 -15.42 15.72 16.99
N ARG A 295 -15.72 16.82 16.31
CA ARG A 295 -16.66 16.84 15.17
C ARG A 295 -16.14 15.99 14.02
N ILE A 296 -14.87 16.13 13.65
CA ILE A 296 -14.23 15.31 12.60
C ILE A 296 -14.36 13.82 12.97
N LEU A 297 -14.06 13.45 14.21
CA LEU A 297 -14.15 12.07 14.68
C LEU A 297 -15.58 11.50 14.60
N GLN A 298 -16.59 12.30 14.97
CA GLN A 298 -18.00 11.94 14.84
C GLN A 298 -18.42 11.79 13.37
N THR A 299 -17.94 12.68 12.50
CA THR A 299 -18.20 12.61 11.05
C THR A 299 -17.60 11.33 10.44
N ILE A 300 -16.35 11.02 10.78
CA ILE A 300 -15.67 9.79 10.35
C ILE A 300 -16.47 8.55 10.79
N ALA A 301 -16.94 8.52 12.04
CA ALA A 301 -17.77 7.42 12.54
C ALA A 301 -19.11 7.30 11.77
N ALA A 302 -19.78 8.41 11.49
CA ALA A 302 -21.02 8.39 10.71
C ALA A 302 -20.81 7.86 9.28
N LEU A 303 -19.75 8.33 8.59
CA LEU A 303 -19.39 7.86 7.24
C LEU A 303 -18.99 6.38 7.26
N GLN A 304 -18.22 5.93 8.26
CA GLN A 304 -17.87 4.52 8.43
C GLN A 304 -19.11 3.63 8.56
N ILE A 305 -20.14 4.06 9.30
CA ILE A 305 -21.38 3.29 9.42
C ILE A 305 -22.10 3.18 8.06
N ILE A 306 -22.16 4.26 7.29
CA ILE A 306 -22.76 4.24 5.95
C ILE A 306 -21.97 3.27 5.03
N GLU A 307 -20.65 3.34 5.07
CA GLU A 307 -19.79 2.42 4.32
C GLU A 307 -20.04 0.96 4.73
N ASN A 308 -20.11 0.68 6.03
CA ASN A 308 -20.38 -0.67 6.56
C ASN A 308 -21.77 -1.17 6.10
N ARG A 309 -22.80 -0.31 6.03
CA ARG A 309 -24.12 -0.68 5.47
C ARG A 309 -24.01 -1.08 3.99
N LEU A 310 -23.27 -0.32 3.20
CA LEU A 310 -23.04 -0.63 1.78
C LEU A 310 -22.24 -1.92 1.63
N LYS A 311 -21.17 -2.13 2.42
CA LYS A 311 -20.38 -3.37 2.43
C LYS A 311 -21.22 -4.59 2.81
N ARG A 312 -22.16 -4.46 3.74
CA ARG A 312 -23.10 -5.55 4.06
C ARG A 312 -24.04 -5.87 2.89
N ARG A 313 -24.48 -4.85 2.12
CA ARG A 313 -25.26 -5.07 0.89
C ARG A 313 -24.46 -5.85 -0.15
N MET A 314 -23.15 -5.63 -0.24
CA MET A 314 -22.28 -6.40 -1.15
C MET A 314 -22.28 -7.91 -0.86
N GLN A 315 -22.57 -8.33 0.36
CA GLN A 315 -22.55 -9.73 0.75
C GLN A 315 -23.90 -10.44 0.50
N GLN A 316 -24.94 -9.72 0.07
CA GLN A 316 -26.23 -10.30 -0.27
C GLN A 316 -26.22 -10.88 -1.69
N ALA A 317 -26.98 -11.95 -1.89
CA ALA A 317 -27.22 -12.49 -3.21
C ALA A 317 -27.83 -11.40 -4.14
N ASP A 318 -27.43 -11.38 -5.39
CA ASP A 318 -27.92 -10.42 -6.40
C ASP A 318 -27.64 -8.94 -6.06
N THR A 319 -26.56 -8.66 -5.32
CA THR A 319 -26.13 -7.27 -5.07
C THR A 319 -25.74 -6.58 -6.37
N PRO A 320 -26.08 -5.27 -6.56
CA PRO A 320 -25.63 -4.51 -7.72
C PRO A 320 -24.21 -3.96 -7.60
N ILE A 321 -23.53 -4.08 -6.44
CA ILE A 321 -22.29 -3.37 -6.14
C ILE A 321 -21.11 -4.33 -5.88
N ASN A 322 -19.92 -3.93 -6.32
CA ASN A 322 -18.67 -4.70 -6.20
C ASN A 322 -17.72 -4.10 -5.17
N ASN A 323 -17.83 -2.81 -4.88
CA ASN A 323 -17.04 -2.08 -3.89
C ASN A 323 -17.85 -0.94 -3.30
N ALA A 324 -17.52 -0.54 -2.06
CA ALA A 324 -18.12 0.63 -1.39
C ALA A 324 -17.07 1.33 -0.54
N TYR A 325 -17.16 2.65 -0.47
CA TYR A 325 -16.26 3.50 0.29
C TYR A 325 -16.95 4.76 0.77
N ALA A 326 -16.50 5.30 1.92
CA ALA A 326 -16.88 6.62 2.37
C ALA A 326 -15.64 7.29 3.00
N TYR A 327 -15.48 8.59 2.78
CA TYR A 327 -14.36 9.33 3.33
C TYR A 327 -14.69 10.79 3.61
N PHE A 328 -13.99 11.33 4.58
CA PHE A 328 -13.88 12.73 4.93
C PHE A 328 -12.54 13.25 4.42
N TRP A 329 -12.53 14.36 3.69
CA TRP A 329 -11.32 14.94 3.14
C TRP A 329 -11.27 16.45 3.41
N GLU A 330 -10.26 16.87 4.16
CA GLU A 330 -9.90 18.27 4.31
C GLU A 330 -9.11 18.69 3.06
N LEU A 331 -9.66 19.64 2.31
CA LEU A 331 -9.10 20.03 1.02
C LEU A 331 -7.79 20.82 1.19
N PRO A 332 -6.87 20.73 0.21
CA PRO A 332 -5.59 21.44 0.23
C PRO A 332 -5.75 22.93 0.53
N ALA A 333 -4.75 23.50 1.21
CA ALA A 333 -4.71 24.88 1.66
C ALA A 333 -5.95 25.30 2.47
N GLN A 334 -6.60 24.37 3.14
CA GLN A 334 -7.84 24.61 3.90
C GLN A 334 -8.93 25.28 3.05
N ALA A 335 -9.06 24.92 1.78
CA ALA A 335 -10.09 25.49 0.88
C ALA A 335 -11.51 25.07 1.27
N GLY A 336 -11.69 23.93 1.93
CA GLY A 336 -12.97 23.40 2.35
C GLY A 336 -12.89 21.94 2.79
N ILE A 337 -14.04 21.31 2.95
CA ILE A 337 -14.20 19.92 3.37
C ILE A 337 -15.11 19.18 2.41
N LEU A 338 -14.71 17.98 2.01
CA LEU A 338 -15.48 17.05 1.20
C LEU A 338 -15.84 15.82 2.02
N GLU A 339 -17.13 15.53 2.15
CA GLU A 339 -17.65 14.21 2.50
C GLU A 339 -18.07 13.49 1.22
N ASN A 340 -17.64 12.24 1.07
CA ASN A 340 -18.00 11.44 -0.10
C ASN A 340 -18.40 10.03 0.31
N VAL A 341 -19.51 9.56 -0.22
CA VAL A 341 -19.98 8.17 -0.14
C VAL A 341 -20.06 7.64 -1.55
N GLY A 342 -19.37 6.54 -1.83
CA GLY A 342 -19.30 6.02 -3.19
C GLY A 342 -19.36 4.49 -3.23
N LEU A 343 -19.60 4.00 -4.44
CA LEU A 343 -19.59 2.57 -4.72
C LEU A 343 -19.14 2.28 -6.16
N GLU A 344 -18.81 1.03 -6.40
CA GLU A 344 -18.54 0.53 -7.74
C GLU A 344 -19.53 -0.58 -8.11
N CYS A 345 -19.89 -0.65 -9.39
CA CYS A 345 -20.85 -1.62 -9.89
C CYS A 345 -20.57 -2.03 -11.34
N GLU A 346 -21.27 -3.06 -11.79
CA GLU A 346 -21.27 -3.44 -13.20
C GLU A 346 -22.07 -2.45 -14.05
N PRO A 347 -21.66 -2.25 -15.33
CA PRO A 347 -22.30 -1.28 -16.21
C PRO A 347 -23.80 -1.50 -16.37
N ALA A 348 -24.26 -2.74 -16.44
CA ALA A 348 -25.67 -3.07 -16.59
C ALA A 348 -26.53 -2.75 -15.35
N ARG A 349 -25.91 -2.65 -14.16
CA ARG A 349 -26.56 -2.50 -12.85
C ARG A 349 -26.46 -1.09 -12.27
N TRP A 350 -25.96 -0.09 -13.01
CA TRP A 350 -25.67 1.24 -12.47
C TRP A 350 -26.89 1.95 -11.88
N LYS A 351 -28.10 1.73 -12.43
CA LYS A 351 -29.35 2.34 -11.89
C LYS A 351 -29.74 1.72 -10.54
N ASP A 352 -29.58 0.41 -10.40
CA ASP A 352 -29.83 -0.30 -9.14
C ASP A 352 -28.83 0.16 -8.07
N ALA A 353 -27.57 0.29 -8.47
CA ALA A 353 -26.49 0.75 -7.62
C ALA A 353 -26.68 2.22 -7.17
N LEU A 354 -27.07 3.11 -8.07
CA LEU A 354 -27.43 4.49 -7.73
C LEU A 354 -28.62 4.54 -6.76
N SER A 355 -29.63 3.69 -7.00
CA SER A 355 -30.81 3.61 -6.12
C SER A 355 -30.43 3.14 -4.71
N LEU A 356 -29.53 2.19 -4.61
CA LEU A 356 -29.03 1.71 -3.33
C LEU A 356 -28.25 2.80 -2.59
N LEU A 357 -27.32 3.48 -3.27
CA LEU A 357 -26.52 4.57 -2.70
C LEU A 357 -27.39 5.70 -2.17
N ASP A 358 -28.32 6.20 -2.99
CA ASP A 358 -29.27 7.25 -2.60
C ASP A 358 -30.10 6.83 -1.37
N THR A 359 -30.59 5.57 -1.38
CA THR A 359 -31.39 5.04 -0.29
C THR A 359 -30.62 5.02 1.04
N GLU A 360 -29.36 4.55 1.03
CA GLU A 360 -28.57 4.44 2.27
C GLU A 360 -28.15 5.83 2.79
N VAL A 361 -27.77 6.77 1.90
CA VAL A 361 -27.45 8.15 2.31
C VAL A 361 -28.70 8.83 2.90
N ARG A 362 -29.85 8.78 2.21
CA ARG A 362 -31.10 9.36 2.74
C ARG A 362 -31.58 8.67 4.00
N ARG A 363 -31.36 7.37 4.15
CA ARG A 363 -31.68 6.61 5.37
C ARG A 363 -30.85 7.11 6.55
N ALA A 364 -29.54 7.29 6.35
CA ALA A 364 -28.64 7.80 7.40
C ALA A 364 -29.06 9.23 7.82
N LEU A 365 -29.34 10.11 6.87
CA LEU A 365 -29.80 11.48 7.16
C LEU A 365 -31.14 11.51 7.91
N ARG A 366 -32.09 10.61 7.58
CA ARG A 366 -33.44 10.64 8.15
C ARG A 366 -33.56 9.93 9.50
N TYR A 367 -32.92 8.78 9.64
CA TYR A 367 -33.12 7.88 10.80
C TYR A 367 -31.84 7.72 11.65
N GLY A 368 -30.70 8.20 11.14
CA GLY A 368 -29.40 8.00 11.79
C GLY A 368 -28.97 6.54 11.84
N PHE A 369 -28.49 6.12 13.00
CA PHE A 369 -27.73 4.89 13.20
C PHE A 369 -28.26 4.08 14.39
N THR A 370 -28.16 2.77 14.32
CA THR A 370 -28.55 1.87 15.42
C THR A 370 -27.43 1.80 16.48
N PRO A 371 -27.75 1.46 17.75
CA PRO A 371 -26.72 1.34 18.80
C PRO A 371 -25.60 0.37 18.47
N ASP A 372 -25.91 -0.72 17.80
CA ASP A 372 -24.94 -1.74 17.42
C ASP A 372 -24.01 -1.29 16.25
N GLU A 373 -24.52 -0.50 15.33
CA GLU A 373 -23.68 0.12 14.28
C GLU A 373 -22.71 1.15 14.90
N ILE A 374 -23.20 1.92 15.88
CA ILE A 374 -22.38 2.91 16.60
C ILE A 374 -21.29 2.20 17.41
N GLU A 375 -21.63 1.08 18.07
CA GLU A 375 -20.65 0.30 18.83
C GLU A 375 -19.55 -0.27 17.95
N GLU A 376 -19.90 -0.80 16.77
CA GLU A 376 -18.95 -1.34 15.80
C GLU A 376 -18.00 -0.23 15.27
N ALA A 377 -18.54 0.91 14.83
CA ALA A 377 -17.75 2.03 14.35
C ALA A 377 -16.83 2.60 15.44
N ARG A 378 -17.37 2.74 16.68
CA ARG A 378 -16.59 3.16 17.85
C ARG A 378 -15.43 2.18 18.12
N ALA A 379 -15.70 0.87 18.10
CA ALA A 379 -14.67 -0.14 18.34
C ALA A 379 -13.58 -0.09 17.26
N THR A 380 -13.93 0.08 16.00
CA THR A 380 -12.98 0.21 14.88
C THR A 380 -12.03 1.39 15.12
N ILE A 381 -12.58 2.58 15.39
CA ILE A 381 -11.78 3.79 15.60
C ILE A 381 -10.97 3.69 16.89
N GLU A 382 -11.54 3.16 17.96
CA GLU A 382 -10.85 2.99 19.25
C GLU A 382 -9.67 2.01 19.12
N ASN A 383 -9.84 0.90 18.41
CA ASN A 383 -8.78 -0.07 18.18
C ASN A 383 -7.60 0.54 17.44
N GLU A 384 -7.86 1.35 16.41
CA GLU A 384 -6.81 2.05 15.65
C GLU A 384 -6.05 3.04 16.53
N LEU A 385 -6.75 3.98 17.18
CA LEU A 385 -6.14 5.00 18.04
C LEU A 385 -5.39 4.39 19.23
N ARG A 386 -5.91 3.33 19.81
CA ARG A 386 -5.25 2.60 20.88
C ARG A 386 -4.01 1.87 20.39
N SER A 387 -4.06 1.25 19.21
CA SER A 387 -2.89 0.63 18.58
C SER A 387 -1.77 1.64 18.35
N GLN A 388 -2.10 2.85 17.88
CA GLN A 388 -1.13 3.94 17.71
C GLN A 388 -0.56 4.40 19.05
N ALA A 389 -1.39 4.53 20.09
CA ALA A 389 -0.98 4.90 21.44
C ALA A 389 -0.06 3.83 22.09
N ASP A 390 -0.39 2.56 21.94
CA ASP A 390 0.41 1.44 22.44
C ASP A 390 1.83 1.43 21.80
N LYS A 391 1.92 1.76 20.51
CA LYS A 391 3.18 1.81 19.72
C LYS A 391 3.94 3.14 19.86
N ALA A 392 3.46 4.12 20.60
CA ALA A 392 4.00 5.49 20.59
C ALA A 392 5.53 5.58 20.79
N ASP A 393 6.12 4.71 21.62
CA ASP A 393 7.57 4.69 21.90
C ASP A 393 8.38 3.79 20.94
N THR A 394 7.72 3.03 20.07
CA THR A 394 8.37 2.10 19.13
C THR A 394 8.16 2.49 17.66
N ARG A 395 7.59 3.68 17.40
CA ARG A 395 7.40 4.21 16.04
C ARG A 395 8.74 4.37 15.34
N PHE A 396 8.79 4.02 14.06
CA PHE A 396 9.95 4.30 13.23
C PHE A 396 10.14 5.81 13.03
N SER A 397 11.39 6.24 12.91
CA SER A 397 11.73 7.66 12.67
C SER A 397 11.09 8.20 11.41
N ALA A 398 10.98 7.38 10.36
CA ALA A 398 10.29 7.75 9.12
C ALA A 398 8.78 8.01 9.33
N ASP A 399 8.09 7.15 10.10
CA ASP A 399 6.65 7.31 10.38
C ASP A 399 6.38 8.57 11.21
N ILE A 400 7.27 8.89 12.16
CA ILE A 400 7.16 10.12 12.95
C ILE A 400 7.37 11.35 12.05
N ALA A 401 8.38 11.32 11.18
CA ALA A 401 8.67 12.40 10.25
C ALA A 401 7.51 12.64 9.27
N ASP A 402 6.95 11.57 8.71
CA ASP A 402 5.80 11.67 7.81
C ASP A 402 4.54 12.16 8.57
N GLY A 403 4.29 11.72 9.81
CA GLY A 403 3.21 12.25 10.66
C GLY A 403 3.38 13.74 11.04
N ILE A 404 4.61 14.24 11.15
CA ILE A 404 4.87 15.67 11.28
C ILE A 404 4.46 16.41 10.01
N LEU A 405 4.81 15.86 8.82
CA LEU A 405 4.42 16.46 7.54
C LEU A 405 2.91 16.47 7.33
N ASP A 406 2.23 15.35 7.64
CA ASP A 406 0.77 15.26 7.56
C ASP A 406 0.12 16.35 8.43
N SER A 407 0.64 16.54 9.66
CA SER A 407 0.15 17.61 10.55
C SER A 407 0.39 19.01 9.97
N LEU A 408 1.49 19.24 9.25
CA LEU A 408 1.77 20.52 8.58
C LEU A 408 0.82 20.75 7.41
N GLY A 409 0.62 19.75 6.55
CA GLY A 409 -0.28 19.82 5.40
C GLY A 409 -1.75 20.00 5.81
N GLU A 410 -2.16 19.34 6.91
CA GLU A 410 -3.51 19.49 7.48
C GLU A 410 -3.65 20.72 8.38
N HIS A 411 -2.61 21.51 8.60
CA HIS A 411 -2.60 22.64 9.54
C HIS A 411 -3.01 22.26 10.96
N LYS A 412 -2.62 21.06 11.42
CA LYS A 412 -2.91 20.52 12.74
C LYS A 412 -1.67 20.49 13.63
N VAL A 413 -1.89 20.49 14.93
CA VAL A 413 -0.82 20.28 15.91
C VAL A 413 -0.39 18.81 15.89
N PHE A 414 0.90 18.57 15.71
CA PHE A 414 1.49 17.24 15.84
C PHE A 414 1.49 16.82 17.30
N MET A 415 0.75 15.75 17.63
CA MET A 415 0.53 15.29 19.01
C MET A 415 1.15 13.92 19.28
N ASP A 416 1.48 13.65 20.55
CA ASP A 416 1.75 12.29 21.01
C ASP A 416 0.50 11.41 20.80
N PRO A 417 0.61 10.19 20.23
CA PRO A 417 -0.54 9.31 19.99
C PRO A 417 -1.32 8.93 21.24
N ARG A 418 -0.68 8.89 22.41
CA ARG A 418 -1.36 8.65 23.70
C ARG A 418 -2.26 9.83 24.08
N ALA A 419 -1.77 11.06 23.83
CA ALA A 419 -2.57 12.26 24.02
C ALA A 419 -3.75 12.32 23.04
N GLN A 420 -3.54 11.96 21.78
CA GLN A 420 -4.61 11.84 20.78
C GLN A 420 -5.69 10.85 21.25
N TYR A 421 -5.29 9.65 21.68
CA TYR A 421 -6.22 8.64 22.19
C TYR A 421 -6.94 9.13 23.46
N ALA A 422 -6.23 9.76 24.38
CA ALA A 422 -6.82 10.29 25.62
C ALA A 422 -7.91 11.33 25.36
N ILE A 423 -7.75 12.18 24.34
CA ILE A 423 -8.73 13.18 23.90
C ILE A 423 -9.89 12.51 23.13
N ALA A 424 -9.61 11.55 22.26
CA ALA A 424 -10.62 10.86 21.48
C ALA A 424 -11.54 9.98 22.34
N LYS A 425 -11.01 9.34 23.37
CA LYS A 425 -11.73 8.35 24.20
C LYS A 425 -13.04 8.87 24.80
N PRO A 426 -13.14 10.04 25.42
CA PRO A 426 -14.42 10.58 25.90
C PRO A 426 -15.41 10.85 24.76
N VAL A 427 -14.92 11.31 23.58
CA VAL A 427 -15.76 11.54 22.40
C VAL A 427 -16.35 10.23 21.90
N LEU A 428 -15.50 9.19 21.76
CA LEU A 428 -15.93 7.85 21.37
C LEU A 428 -16.96 7.27 22.34
N SER A 429 -16.70 7.37 23.64
CA SER A 429 -17.61 6.87 24.68
C SER A 429 -18.95 7.60 24.72
N GLY A 430 -18.98 8.86 24.27
CA GLY A 430 -20.20 9.69 24.19
C GLY A 430 -20.96 9.59 22.87
N MET A 431 -20.47 8.80 21.91
CA MET A 431 -21.15 8.65 20.62
C MET A 431 -22.53 7.99 20.78
N ASN A 432 -23.51 8.58 20.17
CA ASN A 432 -24.89 8.10 20.12
C ASN A 432 -25.57 8.58 18.82
N ASN A 433 -26.78 8.11 18.54
CA ASN A 433 -27.48 8.46 17.32
C ASN A 433 -27.69 9.96 17.15
N GLU A 434 -28.01 10.67 18.24
CA GLU A 434 -28.32 12.12 18.20
C GLU A 434 -27.10 12.92 17.69
N ASN A 435 -25.91 12.69 18.26
CA ASN A 435 -24.73 13.45 17.89
C ASN A 435 -24.14 13.02 16.52
N LEU A 436 -24.16 11.74 16.16
CA LEU A 436 -23.67 11.29 14.85
C LEU A 436 -24.60 11.71 13.69
N GLN A 437 -25.91 11.54 13.86
CA GLN A 437 -26.88 12.02 12.89
C GLN A 437 -26.87 13.55 12.81
N GLY A 438 -26.73 14.22 13.96
CA GLY A 438 -26.70 15.69 14.04
C GLY A 438 -25.54 16.29 13.26
N VAL A 439 -24.32 15.75 13.37
CA VAL A 439 -23.17 16.26 12.62
C VAL A 439 -23.30 15.99 11.12
N LEU A 440 -23.77 14.81 10.73
CA LEU A 440 -24.01 14.45 9.32
C LEU A 440 -25.07 15.34 8.69
N ASP A 441 -26.22 15.51 9.37
CA ASP A 441 -27.33 16.35 8.88
C ASP A 441 -26.93 17.83 8.78
N ALA A 442 -26.20 18.34 9.77
CA ALA A 442 -25.69 19.72 9.75
C ALA A 442 -24.71 19.94 8.58
N PHE A 443 -23.84 18.96 8.27
CA PHE A 443 -22.94 19.07 7.13
C PHE A 443 -23.71 19.06 5.81
N TRP A 444 -24.55 18.05 5.59
CA TRP A 444 -25.24 17.86 4.30
C TRP A 444 -26.25 18.97 3.99
N LYS A 445 -27.00 19.47 4.96
CA LYS A 445 -27.99 20.54 4.75
C LYS A 445 -27.42 21.85 4.20
N GLY A 446 -26.19 22.18 4.58
CA GLY A 446 -25.55 23.45 4.14
C GLY A 446 -24.55 23.27 3.00
N SER A 447 -24.35 22.03 2.52
CA SER A 447 -23.32 21.71 1.55
C SER A 447 -23.78 21.90 0.10
N ALA A 448 -22.81 22.08 -0.80
CA ALA A 448 -23.00 21.90 -2.22
C ALA A 448 -22.94 20.40 -2.53
N GLN A 449 -24.12 19.82 -2.84
CA GLN A 449 -24.24 18.37 -3.09
C GLN A 449 -24.04 18.03 -4.57
N ALA A 450 -23.43 16.85 -4.83
CA ALA A 450 -23.26 16.36 -6.18
C ALA A 450 -23.32 14.83 -6.25
N VAL A 451 -23.86 14.32 -7.37
CA VAL A 451 -23.75 12.92 -7.78
C VAL A 451 -22.88 12.86 -9.04
N HIS A 452 -21.89 12.00 -9.05
CA HIS A 452 -21.07 11.74 -10.22
C HIS A 452 -21.08 10.26 -10.57
N ILE A 453 -21.27 9.96 -11.85
CA ILE A 453 -21.30 8.62 -12.40
C ILE A 453 -20.26 8.56 -13.52
N SER A 454 -19.32 7.63 -13.42
CA SER A 454 -18.32 7.43 -14.47
C SER A 454 -18.07 5.95 -14.72
N GLY A 455 -18.01 5.56 -16.00
CA GLY A 455 -17.73 4.18 -16.37
C GLY A 455 -18.13 3.79 -17.79
N PRO A 456 -18.02 2.49 -18.11
CA PRO A 456 -18.26 1.98 -19.47
C PRO A 456 -19.76 1.77 -19.73
N ILE A 457 -20.55 2.82 -19.55
CA ILE A 457 -21.99 2.84 -19.83
C ILE A 457 -22.16 3.40 -21.26
N PRO A 458 -22.91 2.73 -22.15
CA PRO A 458 -23.06 3.17 -23.54
C PRO A 458 -24.10 4.31 -23.69
N LEU A 459 -23.94 5.37 -22.92
CA LEU A 459 -24.76 6.60 -22.94
C LEU A 459 -23.84 7.80 -23.14
N THR A 460 -24.40 8.86 -23.75
CA THR A 460 -23.74 10.17 -23.76
C THR A 460 -23.82 10.81 -22.36
N ALA A 461 -22.96 11.78 -22.08
CA ALA A 461 -23.00 12.53 -20.83
C ALA A 461 -24.43 13.11 -20.58
N GLN A 462 -25.01 13.80 -21.56
CA GLN A 462 -26.33 14.40 -21.45
C GLN A 462 -27.45 13.38 -21.19
N THR A 463 -27.42 12.24 -21.89
CA THR A 463 -28.44 11.19 -21.72
C THR A 463 -28.29 10.55 -20.34
N GLY A 464 -27.07 10.26 -19.91
CA GLY A 464 -26.79 9.67 -18.62
C GLY A 464 -27.16 10.60 -17.45
N GLU A 465 -26.87 11.89 -17.56
CA GLU A 465 -27.32 12.91 -16.59
C GLU A 465 -28.84 12.99 -16.48
N ALA A 466 -29.54 13.01 -17.63
CA ALA A 466 -30.98 13.06 -17.65
C ALA A 466 -31.62 11.82 -17.02
N GLU A 467 -31.10 10.61 -17.32
CA GLU A 467 -31.58 9.36 -16.74
C GLU A 467 -31.33 9.30 -15.23
N ALA A 468 -30.14 9.72 -14.77
CA ALA A 468 -29.80 9.78 -13.36
C ALA A 468 -30.70 10.78 -12.60
N ALA A 469 -30.93 11.96 -13.17
CA ALA A 469 -31.83 12.97 -12.60
C ALA A 469 -33.27 12.47 -12.46
N ALA A 470 -33.80 11.81 -13.50
CA ALA A 470 -35.15 11.24 -13.48
C ALA A 470 -35.27 10.14 -12.42
N LEU A 471 -34.25 9.29 -12.28
CA LEU A 471 -34.22 8.23 -11.27
C LEU A 471 -34.17 8.84 -9.85
N LEU A 472 -33.25 9.76 -9.56
CA LEU A 472 -33.16 10.41 -8.25
C LEU A 472 -34.46 11.17 -7.87
N LYS A 473 -35.09 11.83 -8.83
CA LYS A 473 -36.41 12.47 -8.61
C LYS A 473 -37.45 11.43 -8.19
N THR A 474 -37.47 10.27 -8.80
CA THR A 474 -38.41 9.18 -8.45
C THR A 474 -38.09 8.64 -7.05
N LEU A 475 -36.79 8.38 -6.74
CA LEU A 475 -36.34 7.88 -5.44
C LEU A 475 -36.66 8.85 -4.30
N ALA A 476 -36.56 10.15 -4.53
CA ALA A 476 -36.88 11.18 -3.52
C ALA A 476 -38.30 11.06 -2.96
N THR A 477 -39.24 10.50 -3.72
CA THR A 477 -40.67 10.31 -3.32
C THR A 477 -40.93 8.95 -2.68
N GLN A 478 -39.97 8.00 -2.74
CA GLN A 478 -40.17 6.68 -2.19
C GLN A 478 -40.01 6.69 -0.66
N PRO A 479 -40.87 5.92 0.07
CA PRO A 479 -40.74 5.78 1.52
C PRO A 479 -39.45 5.06 1.89
N LEU A 480 -38.82 5.52 2.98
CA LEU A 480 -37.65 4.88 3.55
C LEU A 480 -38.02 4.07 4.81
N THR A 481 -37.42 2.90 4.95
CA THR A 481 -37.52 2.10 6.18
C THR A 481 -36.35 2.42 7.12
N PRO A 482 -36.58 2.47 8.45
CA PRO A 482 -35.49 2.61 9.42
C PRO A 482 -34.47 1.45 9.29
N PRO A 483 -33.22 1.66 9.70
CA PRO A 483 -32.25 0.57 9.79
C PRO A 483 -32.67 -0.42 10.87
N GLU A 484 -32.40 -1.70 10.64
CA GLU A 484 -32.68 -2.79 11.60
C GLU A 484 -31.49 -2.98 12.52
N ALA A 485 -31.73 -3.03 13.83
CA ALA A 485 -30.72 -3.39 14.81
C ALA A 485 -30.38 -4.87 14.75
N ARG A 486 -29.13 -5.22 14.87
CA ARG A 486 -28.62 -6.61 14.88
C ARG A 486 -27.81 -6.84 16.16
N ALA A 487 -28.25 -7.74 17.01
CA ALA A 487 -27.51 -8.12 18.21
C ALA A 487 -26.15 -8.73 17.82
N ALA A 488 -25.09 -8.38 18.56
CA ALA A 488 -23.78 -9.03 18.39
C ALA A 488 -23.86 -10.49 18.81
N ALA A 489 -23.47 -11.41 17.94
CA ALA A 489 -23.35 -12.82 18.27
C ALA A 489 -22.08 -13.05 19.11
N ALA A 490 -22.18 -13.88 20.16
CA ALA A 490 -20.98 -14.33 20.86
C ALA A 490 -20.21 -15.31 19.97
N PHE A 491 -18.87 -15.26 20.03
CA PHE A 491 -18.03 -16.19 19.26
C PHE A 491 -18.24 -17.63 19.74
N ALA A 492 -18.62 -18.52 18.83
CA ALA A 492 -19.06 -19.87 19.17
C ALA A 492 -17.91 -20.85 19.42
N TYR A 493 -16.67 -20.54 19.01
CA TYR A 493 -15.58 -21.52 18.99
C TYR A 493 -14.51 -21.18 20.02
N THR A 494 -14.72 -21.60 21.27
CA THR A 494 -13.80 -21.29 22.39
C THR A 494 -13.19 -22.53 23.02
N GLN A 495 -13.62 -23.75 22.63
CA GLN A 495 -13.20 -25.01 23.23
C GLN A 495 -12.92 -26.05 22.14
N TRP A 496 -11.75 -26.69 22.22
CA TRP A 496 -11.25 -27.64 21.23
C TRP A 496 -10.97 -29.04 21.81
N GLY A 497 -11.15 -29.23 23.09
CA GLY A 497 -10.82 -30.44 23.84
C GLY A 497 -9.73 -30.22 24.88
N ALA A 498 -9.02 -31.26 25.24
CA ALA A 498 -7.88 -31.16 26.16
C ALA A 498 -6.72 -30.39 25.47
N PRO A 499 -6.07 -29.47 26.18
CA PRO A 499 -4.91 -28.75 25.61
C PRO A 499 -3.82 -29.73 25.14
N GLY A 500 -3.24 -29.44 23.99
CA GLY A 500 -2.16 -30.24 23.41
C GLY A 500 -0.89 -30.23 24.26
N VAL A 501 -0.21 -31.38 24.32
CA VAL A 501 1.05 -31.51 25.05
C VAL A 501 2.22 -31.30 24.13
N PRO A 502 3.21 -30.44 24.49
CA PRO A 502 4.46 -30.33 23.75
C PRO A 502 5.19 -31.68 23.68
N ALA A 503 5.39 -32.21 22.49
CA ALA A 503 6.17 -33.43 22.25
C ALA A 503 7.65 -33.12 22.07
N GLN A 504 7.99 -31.90 21.59
CA GLN A 504 9.34 -31.43 21.40
C GLN A 504 9.38 -29.93 21.58
N THR A 505 10.44 -29.42 22.23
CA THR A 505 10.77 -27.99 22.32
C THR A 505 12.21 -27.78 21.90
N LEU A 506 12.42 -26.89 20.94
CA LEU A 506 13.74 -26.50 20.44
C LEU A 506 13.95 -25.01 20.77
N SER A 507 15.08 -24.68 21.36
CA SER A 507 15.51 -23.29 21.60
C SER A 507 16.63 -22.92 20.66
N HIS A 508 16.49 -21.74 20.02
CA HIS A 508 17.49 -21.16 19.13
C HIS A 508 17.94 -19.80 19.70
N PRO A 509 18.77 -19.79 20.80
CA PRO A 509 19.06 -18.58 21.55
C PRO A 509 19.82 -17.53 20.72
N ALA A 510 20.63 -17.94 19.73
CA ALA A 510 21.35 -17.02 18.85
C ALA A 510 20.41 -16.08 18.04
N VAL A 511 19.19 -16.50 17.80
CA VAL A 511 18.17 -15.72 17.07
C VAL A 511 16.93 -15.44 17.95
N GLY A 512 16.92 -15.90 19.21
CA GLY A 512 15.82 -15.70 20.15
C GLY A 512 14.52 -16.31 19.64
N VAL A 513 14.55 -17.53 19.10
CA VAL A 513 13.39 -18.26 18.58
C VAL A 513 13.19 -19.52 19.41
N THR A 514 11.93 -19.76 19.79
CA THR A 514 11.47 -21.02 20.39
C THR A 514 10.58 -21.74 19.38
N GLN A 515 10.84 -23.05 19.18
CA GLN A 515 10.00 -23.90 18.32
C GLN A 515 9.42 -25.05 19.16
N ILE A 516 8.12 -25.33 19.00
CA ILE A 516 7.40 -26.37 19.73
C ILE A 516 6.63 -27.25 18.73
N ARG A 517 6.83 -28.57 18.81
CA ARG A 517 5.96 -29.54 18.15
C ARG A 517 5.02 -30.13 19.19
N PHE A 518 3.72 -30.00 18.96
CA PHE A 518 2.69 -30.65 19.78
C PHE A 518 2.54 -32.15 19.42
N ALA A 519 1.94 -32.91 20.31
CA ALA A 519 1.74 -34.34 20.13
C ALA A 519 0.83 -34.71 18.92
N ASN A 520 0.03 -33.75 18.44
CA ASN A 520 -0.79 -33.88 17.24
C ASN A 520 -0.11 -33.44 15.94
N ASP A 521 1.23 -33.24 15.96
CA ASP A 521 2.02 -32.72 14.82
C ASP A 521 1.62 -31.32 14.33
N ALA A 522 1.10 -30.46 15.22
CA ALA A 522 1.05 -29.03 14.97
C ALA A 522 2.40 -28.40 15.38
N TYR A 523 2.94 -27.51 14.52
CA TYR A 523 4.27 -26.91 14.65
C TYR A 523 4.14 -25.41 14.96
N LEU A 524 4.68 -24.98 16.11
CA LEU A 524 4.64 -23.60 16.57
C LEU A 524 6.05 -22.99 16.58
N SER A 525 6.22 -21.81 15.98
CA SER A 525 7.46 -21.01 16.04
C SER A 525 7.15 -19.67 16.72
N LEU A 526 7.95 -19.29 17.70
CA LEU A 526 7.80 -18.08 18.51
C LEU A 526 9.03 -17.19 18.40
N LYS A 527 8.82 -15.92 18.08
CA LYS A 527 9.86 -14.89 18.14
C LYS A 527 9.31 -13.68 18.90
N ARG A 528 9.62 -13.61 20.20
CA ARG A 528 9.31 -12.42 20.98
C ARG A 528 10.18 -11.25 20.56
N THR A 529 9.57 -10.10 20.32
CA THR A 529 10.25 -8.84 19.99
C THR A 529 9.59 -7.68 20.75
N HIS A 530 10.28 -6.54 20.77
CA HIS A 530 9.73 -5.27 21.28
C HIS A 530 9.75 -4.18 20.19
N PHE A 531 9.79 -4.59 18.91
CA PHE A 531 9.90 -3.66 17.78
C PHE A 531 8.62 -2.85 17.57
N GLU A 532 7.47 -3.45 17.87
CA GLU A 532 6.17 -2.81 17.87
C GLU A 532 5.46 -3.18 19.19
N ALA A 533 5.44 -2.25 20.13
CA ALA A 533 4.86 -2.48 21.43
C ALA A 533 3.37 -2.88 21.33
N GLY A 534 2.97 -3.91 22.06
CA GLY A 534 1.61 -4.39 22.12
C GLY A 534 1.07 -5.02 20.85
N ALA A 535 1.88 -5.30 19.82
CA ALA A 535 1.46 -5.90 18.56
C ALA A 535 2.07 -7.27 18.31
N VAL A 536 1.29 -8.18 17.72
CA VAL A 536 1.69 -9.54 17.36
C VAL A 536 1.27 -9.85 15.92
N LEU A 537 2.22 -10.28 15.10
CA LEU A 537 1.95 -10.91 13.81
C LEU A 537 1.66 -12.39 14.04
N VAL A 538 0.57 -12.88 13.47
CA VAL A 538 0.16 -14.28 13.50
C VAL A 538 0.08 -14.78 12.07
N LEU A 539 0.79 -15.87 11.77
CA LEU A 539 0.76 -16.56 10.50
C LEU A 539 0.44 -18.04 10.74
N VAL A 540 -0.57 -18.56 10.05
CA VAL A 540 -0.92 -19.98 10.04
C VAL A 540 -0.82 -20.49 8.62
N ARG A 541 -0.05 -21.57 8.42
CA ARG A 541 0.13 -22.27 7.16
C ARG A 541 -0.40 -23.68 7.29
N ALA A 542 -1.35 -24.06 6.44
CA ALA A 542 -2.00 -25.37 6.49
C ALA A 542 -2.00 -26.04 5.11
N GLY A 543 -1.82 -27.36 5.08
CA GLY A 543 -1.95 -28.15 3.86
C GLY A 543 -0.75 -28.05 2.92
N ASN A 544 -1.02 -28.18 1.62
CA ASN A 544 -0.04 -28.28 0.55
C ASN A 544 -0.24 -27.25 -0.58
N GLY A 545 -1.16 -26.30 -0.42
CA GLY A 545 -1.44 -25.31 -1.47
C GLY A 545 -1.79 -25.96 -2.81
N ILE A 546 -1.00 -25.66 -3.85
CA ILE A 546 -1.16 -26.24 -5.19
C ILE A 546 -0.14 -27.37 -5.51
N LEU A 547 0.62 -27.83 -4.52
CA LEU A 547 1.53 -28.95 -4.72
C LEU A 547 0.78 -30.22 -5.08
N LEU A 548 1.32 -30.95 -6.04
CA LEU A 548 0.82 -32.28 -6.44
C LEU A 548 1.41 -33.35 -5.51
N SER A 549 0.58 -34.26 -5.04
CA SER A 549 1.07 -35.47 -4.36
C SER A 549 1.81 -36.39 -5.33
N GLN A 550 2.62 -37.30 -4.77
CA GLN A 550 3.31 -38.32 -5.55
C GLN A 550 2.34 -39.11 -6.45
N GLU A 551 1.15 -39.44 -5.93
CA GLU A 551 0.09 -40.15 -6.66
C GLU A 551 -0.48 -39.31 -7.82
N ASN A 552 -0.52 -38.00 -7.68
CA ASN A 552 -1.04 -37.07 -8.66
C ASN A 552 0.06 -36.43 -9.53
N SER A 553 1.30 -36.94 -9.49
CA SER A 553 2.43 -36.40 -10.26
C SER A 553 2.18 -36.36 -11.77
N ALA A 554 1.38 -37.27 -12.30
CA ALA A 554 0.96 -37.36 -13.71
C ALA A 554 -0.34 -36.60 -14.00
N ALA A 555 -0.73 -35.62 -13.18
CA ALA A 555 -1.95 -34.84 -13.40
C ALA A 555 -1.99 -34.26 -14.82
N SER A 556 -3.11 -34.46 -15.51
CA SER A 556 -3.34 -33.92 -16.85
C SER A 556 -3.41 -32.39 -16.84
N PRO A 557 -3.23 -31.72 -17.99
CA PRO A 557 -3.40 -30.27 -18.10
C PRO A 557 -4.73 -29.79 -17.51
N ALA A 558 -5.83 -30.47 -17.80
CA ALA A 558 -7.16 -30.11 -17.26
C ALA A 558 -7.24 -30.24 -15.74
N GLN A 559 -6.58 -31.23 -15.13
CA GLN A 559 -6.51 -31.35 -13.67
C GLN A 559 -5.69 -30.20 -13.04
N ARG A 560 -4.58 -29.80 -13.68
CA ARG A 560 -3.75 -28.66 -13.24
C ARG A 560 -4.53 -27.33 -13.37
N GLU A 561 -5.26 -27.12 -14.46
CA GLU A 561 -6.15 -25.96 -14.66
C GLU A 561 -7.28 -25.92 -13.62
N ARG A 562 -7.83 -27.09 -13.23
CA ARG A 562 -8.82 -27.17 -12.17
C ARG A 562 -8.22 -26.75 -10.81
N ILE A 563 -6.98 -27.11 -10.51
CA ILE A 563 -6.28 -26.64 -9.30
C ILE A 563 -6.16 -25.11 -9.31
N ALA A 564 -5.77 -24.52 -10.45
CA ALA A 564 -5.72 -23.07 -10.60
C ALA A 564 -7.10 -22.41 -10.42
N ALA A 565 -8.17 -23.03 -10.92
CA ALA A 565 -9.54 -22.55 -10.74
C ALA A 565 -9.98 -22.61 -9.28
N LEU A 566 -9.67 -23.71 -8.56
CA LEU A 566 -9.94 -23.83 -7.12
C LEU A 566 -9.11 -22.82 -6.31
N LYS A 567 -7.84 -22.57 -6.66
CA LYS A 567 -7.01 -21.51 -6.08
C LYS A 567 -7.69 -20.16 -6.24
N LEU A 568 -8.14 -19.83 -7.45
CA LEU A 568 -8.82 -18.56 -7.75
C LEU A 568 -10.11 -18.40 -6.95
N LEU A 569 -10.96 -19.45 -6.92
CA LEU A 569 -12.19 -19.46 -6.12
C LEU A 569 -11.90 -19.34 -4.61
N ALA A 570 -10.88 -20.05 -4.12
CA ALA A 570 -10.48 -19.94 -2.71
C ALA A 570 -10.07 -18.51 -2.34
N GLN A 571 -9.27 -17.85 -3.15
CA GLN A 571 -8.81 -16.48 -2.91
C GLN A 571 -9.96 -15.45 -2.94
N THR A 572 -11.03 -15.72 -3.68
CA THR A 572 -12.15 -14.80 -3.83
C THR A 572 -13.35 -15.09 -2.91
N ALA A 573 -13.59 -16.36 -2.56
CA ALA A 573 -14.81 -16.80 -1.86
C ALA A 573 -14.58 -17.32 -0.44
N PHE A 574 -13.42 -17.90 -0.12
CA PHE A 574 -13.29 -18.71 1.09
C PHE A 574 -13.56 -17.95 2.39
N LEU A 575 -12.88 -16.80 2.62
CA LEU A 575 -13.14 -16.00 3.82
C LEU A 575 -14.58 -15.49 3.85
N LYS A 576 -15.12 -15.09 2.71
CA LYS A 576 -16.50 -14.59 2.59
C LYS A 576 -17.55 -15.65 2.90
N GLY A 577 -17.20 -16.93 2.80
CA GLY A 577 -18.02 -18.03 3.30
C GLY A 577 -18.16 -18.04 4.83
N GLY A 578 -17.31 -17.29 5.54
CA GLY A 578 -17.34 -17.18 7.00
C GLY A 578 -17.05 -18.51 7.72
N LEU A 579 -17.58 -18.62 8.93
CA LEU A 579 -17.55 -19.85 9.74
C LEU A 579 -18.96 -20.48 9.77
N GLN A 580 -19.07 -21.77 10.06
CA GLN A 580 -20.37 -22.46 10.09
C GLN A 580 -21.39 -21.74 10.99
N ALA A 581 -20.99 -21.30 12.20
CA ALA A 581 -21.86 -20.57 13.12
C ALA A 581 -21.94 -19.06 12.86
N HIS A 582 -20.98 -18.48 12.12
CA HIS A 582 -20.88 -17.04 11.89
C HIS A 582 -20.74 -16.74 10.40
N PRO A 583 -21.73 -16.10 9.77
CA PRO A 583 -21.52 -15.44 8.48
C PRO A 583 -20.31 -14.50 8.53
N TYR A 584 -19.74 -14.19 7.39
CA TYR A 584 -18.53 -13.37 7.32
C TYR A 584 -18.71 -11.99 7.98
N GLU A 585 -19.87 -11.35 7.79
CA GLU A 585 -20.19 -10.07 8.44
C GLU A 585 -20.16 -10.15 9.97
N ASP A 586 -20.77 -11.21 10.52
CA ASP A 586 -20.76 -11.42 11.97
C ASP A 586 -19.35 -11.70 12.48
N PHE A 587 -18.55 -12.43 11.70
CA PHE A 587 -17.16 -12.71 12.03
C PHE A 587 -16.33 -11.41 12.04
N GLU A 588 -16.43 -10.54 11.01
CA GLU A 588 -15.73 -9.25 10.99
C GLU A 588 -16.12 -8.39 12.20
N ARG A 589 -17.40 -8.30 12.50
CA ARG A 589 -17.87 -7.59 13.68
C ARG A 589 -17.35 -8.17 14.99
N ILE A 590 -17.38 -9.50 15.13
CA ILE A 590 -16.85 -10.20 16.32
C ILE A 590 -15.36 -9.89 16.49
N THR A 591 -14.57 -9.92 15.41
CA THR A 591 -13.12 -9.63 15.47
C THR A 591 -12.84 -8.19 15.85
N THR A 592 -13.61 -7.24 15.30
CA THR A 592 -13.51 -5.82 15.66
C THR A 592 -13.80 -5.60 17.15
N LEU A 593 -14.90 -6.18 17.67
CA LEU A 593 -15.26 -6.08 19.09
C LEU A 593 -14.25 -6.78 20.02
N ASN A 594 -13.46 -7.74 19.51
CA ASN A 594 -12.35 -8.38 20.21
C ASN A 594 -10.98 -7.70 19.97
N GLY A 595 -10.98 -6.49 19.42
CA GLY A 595 -9.80 -5.61 19.38
C GLY A 595 -8.96 -5.72 18.11
N TRP A 596 -9.42 -6.38 17.05
CA TRP A 596 -8.71 -6.36 15.79
C TRP A 596 -8.88 -5.00 15.10
N ALA A 597 -7.76 -4.43 14.65
CA ALA A 597 -7.74 -3.22 13.83
C ALA A 597 -7.57 -3.55 12.33
N GLU A 598 -6.98 -4.71 12.02
CA GLU A 598 -6.75 -5.16 10.65
C GLU A 598 -7.60 -6.41 10.35
N PRO A 599 -8.12 -6.57 9.10
CA PRO A 599 -8.87 -7.75 8.71
C PRO A 599 -7.95 -8.98 8.57
N LEU A 600 -8.53 -10.18 8.73
CA LEU A 600 -7.85 -11.43 8.40
C LEU A 600 -7.54 -11.49 6.90
N ARG A 601 -6.30 -11.82 6.56
CA ARG A 601 -5.86 -12.09 5.19
C ARG A 601 -5.76 -13.60 4.96
N PHE A 602 -6.22 -14.04 3.81
CA PHE A 602 -6.09 -15.41 3.35
C PHE A 602 -5.45 -15.44 1.95
N SER A 603 -4.56 -16.38 1.74
CA SER A 603 -3.96 -16.63 0.43
C SER A 603 -3.71 -18.11 0.20
N VAL A 604 -3.77 -18.53 -1.05
CA VAL A 604 -3.31 -19.85 -1.50
C VAL A 604 -1.93 -19.68 -2.10
N GLU A 605 -0.92 -20.06 -1.32
CA GLU A 605 0.47 -20.10 -1.77
C GLU A 605 0.74 -21.38 -2.57
N ASP A 606 1.94 -21.50 -3.11
CA ASP A 606 2.28 -22.69 -3.91
C ASP A 606 2.33 -23.96 -3.04
N ASP A 607 2.69 -23.86 -1.75
CA ASP A 607 2.89 -24.96 -0.83
C ASP A 607 2.00 -24.94 0.43
N ALA A 608 1.08 -23.99 0.56
CA ALA A 608 0.20 -23.88 1.73
C ALA A 608 -1.03 -23.03 1.49
N LEU A 609 -2.06 -23.23 2.32
CA LEU A 609 -3.14 -22.29 2.59
C LEU A 609 -2.70 -21.40 3.75
N CYS A 610 -2.62 -20.10 3.56
CA CYS A 610 -2.06 -19.17 4.53
C CYS A 610 -3.09 -18.21 5.10
N PHE A 611 -3.10 -18.05 6.42
CA PHE A 611 -3.87 -17.03 7.15
C PHE A 611 -2.88 -16.09 7.84
N ALA A 612 -3.04 -14.81 7.68
CA ALA A 612 -2.16 -13.80 8.28
C ALA A 612 -2.97 -12.65 8.86
N VAL A 613 -2.63 -12.24 10.09
CA VAL A 613 -3.24 -11.08 10.74
C VAL A 613 -2.27 -10.46 11.73
N LYS A 614 -2.33 -9.12 11.88
CA LYS A 614 -1.64 -8.37 12.92
C LYS A 614 -2.66 -7.94 13.97
N VAL A 615 -2.42 -8.31 15.21
CA VAL A 615 -3.38 -8.10 16.30
C VAL A 615 -2.71 -7.52 17.55
N PRO A 616 -3.46 -6.82 18.42
CA PRO A 616 -2.97 -6.49 19.75
C PRO A 616 -2.66 -7.75 20.56
N SER A 617 -1.61 -7.69 21.38
CA SER A 617 -1.18 -8.81 22.25
C SER A 617 -2.33 -9.34 23.12
N ARG A 618 -3.22 -8.47 23.61
CA ARG A 618 -4.40 -8.81 24.40
C ARG A 618 -5.42 -9.68 23.64
N SER A 619 -5.45 -9.58 22.30
CA SER A 619 -6.38 -10.32 21.44
C SER A 619 -5.82 -11.67 20.98
N LEU A 620 -4.56 -12.00 21.31
CA LEU A 620 -3.90 -13.21 20.83
C LEU A 620 -4.67 -14.51 21.15
N PRO A 621 -5.16 -14.77 22.38
CA PRO A 621 -5.92 -15.99 22.67
C PRO A 621 -7.19 -16.12 21.83
N PHE A 622 -7.93 -15.04 21.63
CA PHE A 622 -9.10 -14.99 20.75
C PHE A 622 -8.70 -15.28 19.30
N THR A 623 -7.62 -14.64 18.83
CA THR A 623 -7.11 -14.81 17.46
C THR A 623 -6.77 -16.26 17.14
N LEU A 624 -6.08 -16.96 18.06
CA LEU A 624 -5.72 -18.37 17.84
C LEU A 624 -6.97 -19.25 17.78
N ASN A 625 -8.00 -18.97 18.57
CA ASN A 625 -9.30 -19.66 18.49
C ASN A 625 -10.02 -19.37 17.17
N ALA A 626 -10.03 -18.14 16.70
CA ALA A 626 -10.63 -17.73 15.43
C ALA A 626 -9.98 -18.43 14.23
N LEU A 627 -8.65 -18.54 14.22
CA LEU A 627 -7.91 -19.24 13.17
C LEU A 627 -8.10 -20.76 13.25
N ALA A 628 -8.15 -21.35 14.45
CA ALA A 628 -8.49 -22.77 14.64
C ALA A 628 -9.92 -23.09 14.14
N ALA A 629 -10.86 -22.14 14.28
CA ALA A 629 -12.21 -22.26 13.73
C ALA A 629 -12.22 -22.33 12.19
N TYR A 630 -11.41 -21.51 11.50
CA TYR A 630 -11.29 -21.61 10.04
C TYR A 630 -10.69 -22.94 9.57
N LEU A 631 -9.77 -23.54 10.35
CA LEU A 631 -9.21 -24.85 10.01
C LEU A 631 -10.23 -26.00 10.12
N THR A 632 -11.26 -25.84 10.95
CA THR A 632 -12.16 -26.95 11.32
C THR A 632 -13.63 -26.71 10.98
N HIS A 633 -14.08 -25.46 11.02
CA HIS A 633 -15.48 -25.04 10.90
C HIS A 633 -15.69 -23.92 9.86
N ALA A 634 -14.92 -23.95 8.76
CA ALA A 634 -15.15 -23.04 7.65
C ALA A 634 -16.58 -23.19 7.07
N GLY A 635 -17.21 -22.08 6.71
CA GLY A 635 -18.64 -22.04 6.40
C GLY A 635 -19.01 -22.49 4.99
N TYR A 636 -18.19 -22.23 3.98
CA TYR A 636 -18.43 -22.56 2.56
C TYR A 636 -19.84 -22.20 2.08
N ARG A 637 -20.34 -21.01 2.47
CA ARG A 637 -21.70 -20.58 2.11
C ARG A 637 -21.84 -20.24 0.63
N GLU A 638 -22.95 -20.65 0.04
CA GLU A 638 -23.26 -20.38 -1.37
C GLU A 638 -23.43 -18.88 -1.67
N ASP A 639 -23.81 -18.07 -0.70
CA ASP A 639 -23.93 -16.60 -0.86
C ASP A 639 -22.58 -15.96 -1.27
N ALA A 640 -21.46 -16.50 -0.78
CA ALA A 640 -20.13 -16.05 -1.17
C ALA A 640 -19.78 -16.34 -2.64
N LEU A 641 -20.43 -17.34 -3.27
CA LEU A 641 -20.14 -17.75 -4.64
C LEU A 641 -20.57 -16.70 -5.66
N GLY A 642 -21.71 -16.04 -5.43
CA GLY A 642 -22.21 -14.98 -6.32
C GLY A 642 -21.22 -13.84 -6.44
N GLN A 643 -20.73 -13.34 -5.31
CA GLN A 643 -19.71 -12.30 -5.26
C GLN A 643 -18.36 -12.75 -5.84
N ALA A 644 -17.96 -13.98 -5.56
CA ALA A 644 -16.73 -14.53 -6.10
C ALA A 644 -16.77 -14.60 -7.63
N ARG A 645 -17.89 -15.00 -8.22
CA ARG A 645 -18.08 -15.06 -9.69
C ARG A 645 -17.97 -13.68 -10.33
N ALA A 646 -18.61 -12.66 -9.76
CA ALA A 646 -18.48 -11.27 -10.23
C ALA A 646 -17.02 -10.78 -10.12
N GLY A 647 -16.35 -11.06 -9.01
CA GLY A 647 -14.92 -10.76 -8.83
C GLY A 647 -14.03 -11.50 -9.80
N ILE A 648 -14.29 -12.79 -10.06
CA ILE A 648 -13.58 -13.61 -11.05
C ILE A 648 -13.75 -13.01 -12.45
N GLU A 649 -14.97 -12.67 -12.86
CA GLU A 649 -15.22 -12.02 -14.15
C GLU A 649 -14.42 -10.71 -14.31
N GLN A 650 -14.34 -9.91 -13.24
CA GLN A 650 -13.51 -8.70 -13.23
C GLN A 650 -12.01 -9.03 -13.41
N ILE A 651 -11.50 -10.09 -12.78
CA ILE A 651 -10.12 -10.55 -12.93
C ILE A 651 -9.84 -10.92 -14.40
N TYR A 652 -10.76 -11.64 -15.08
CA TYR A 652 -10.60 -11.98 -16.49
C TYR A 652 -10.67 -10.74 -17.40
N ARG A 653 -11.58 -9.81 -17.16
CA ARG A 653 -11.56 -8.53 -17.89
C ARG A 653 -10.20 -7.82 -17.75
N ASN A 654 -9.67 -7.73 -16.53
CA ASN A 654 -8.38 -7.09 -16.28
C ASN A 654 -7.22 -7.82 -16.95
N SER A 655 -7.25 -9.17 -17.01
CA SER A 655 -6.19 -9.96 -17.62
C SER A 655 -6.04 -9.73 -19.14
N HIS A 656 -7.05 -9.17 -19.79
CA HIS A 656 -7.02 -8.85 -21.23
C HIS A 656 -6.91 -7.35 -21.53
N GLN A 657 -7.27 -6.49 -20.57
CA GLN A 657 -7.38 -5.04 -20.76
C GLN A 657 -6.22 -4.25 -20.14
N THR A 658 -5.41 -4.87 -19.30
CA THR A 658 -4.28 -4.19 -18.65
C THR A 658 -2.96 -4.90 -18.99
N LEU A 659 -1.91 -4.11 -19.06
CA LEU A 659 -0.55 -4.61 -19.27
C LEU A 659 -0.14 -5.56 -18.14
N GLU A 660 -0.39 -5.17 -16.90
CA GLU A 660 -0.09 -5.94 -15.69
C GLU A 660 -0.91 -7.24 -15.63
N GLY A 661 -2.16 -7.20 -16.08
CA GLY A 661 -3.04 -8.36 -16.19
C GLY A 661 -2.49 -9.41 -17.17
N VAL A 662 -2.08 -8.96 -18.36
CA VAL A 662 -1.46 -9.86 -19.35
C VAL A 662 -0.15 -10.47 -18.86
N VAL A 663 0.69 -9.69 -18.16
CA VAL A 663 1.95 -10.20 -17.57
C VAL A 663 1.65 -11.25 -16.48
N SER A 664 0.69 -10.98 -15.61
CA SER A 664 0.37 -11.87 -14.49
C SER A 664 -0.38 -13.14 -14.89
N ASP A 665 -1.10 -13.12 -16.01
CA ASP A 665 -1.82 -14.26 -16.55
C ASP A 665 -1.00 -14.99 -17.65
N GLN A 666 -1.03 -14.44 -18.86
CA GLN A 666 -0.41 -15.08 -20.02
C GLN A 666 1.11 -15.19 -19.88
N GLY A 667 1.75 -14.14 -19.32
CA GLY A 667 3.17 -14.12 -19.01
C GLY A 667 3.56 -15.20 -17.99
N ALA A 668 2.83 -15.30 -16.87
CA ALA A 668 3.09 -16.29 -15.83
C ALA A 668 2.92 -17.73 -16.35
N ARG A 669 1.87 -17.99 -17.12
CA ARG A 669 1.62 -19.30 -17.74
C ARG A 669 2.73 -19.66 -18.73
N TYR A 670 3.11 -18.71 -19.58
CA TYR A 670 4.21 -18.92 -20.54
C TYR A 670 5.52 -19.24 -19.82
N LEU A 671 5.88 -18.47 -18.79
CA LEU A 671 7.12 -18.67 -18.02
C LEU A 671 7.15 -19.99 -17.22
N ALA A 672 6.01 -20.63 -17.03
CA ALA A 672 5.89 -21.97 -16.44
C ALA A 672 5.74 -23.08 -17.49
N ASP A 673 6.18 -22.84 -18.74
CA ASP A 673 6.06 -23.78 -19.87
C ASP A 673 4.62 -24.32 -20.05
N ASN A 674 3.66 -23.43 -19.88
CA ASN A 674 2.22 -23.70 -19.95
C ASN A 674 1.68 -24.68 -18.88
N ASP A 675 2.36 -24.84 -17.75
CA ASP A 675 1.79 -25.58 -16.61
C ASP A 675 0.48 -24.91 -16.17
N GLY A 676 -0.61 -25.66 -16.23
CA GLY A 676 -1.97 -25.16 -15.94
C GLY A 676 -2.19 -24.64 -14.51
N ARG A 677 -1.27 -24.83 -13.57
CA ARG A 677 -1.32 -24.27 -12.20
C ARG A 677 -0.97 -22.79 -12.17
N PHE A 678 -0.35 -22.24 -13.23
CA PHE A 678 0.10 -20.85 -13.32
C PHE A 678 -0.76 -20.08 -14.33
N GLY A 679 -0.88 -18.77 -14.12
CA GLY A 679 -1.82 -17.92 -14.83
C GLY A 679 -3.27 -18.23 -14.48
N LEU A 680 -4.21 -17.62 -15.20
CA LEU A 680 -5.64 -17.87 -15.00
C LEU A 680 -6.07 -19.19 -15.68
N PRO A 681 -6.91 -20.01 -15.05
CA PRO A 681 -7.52 -21.17 -15.72
C PRO A 681 -8.46 -20.71 -16.83
N PRO A 682 -9.01 -21.61 -17.69
CA PRO A 682 -10.13 -21.23 -18.57
C PRO A 682 -11.30 -20.67 -17.77
N GLU A 683 -11.86 -19.53 -18.19
CA GLU A 683 -12.94 -18.83 -17.47
C GLU A 683 -14.15 -19.75 -17.23
N SER A 684 -14.52 -20.55 -18.21
CA SER A 684 -15.62 -21.52 -18.08
C SER A 684 -15.40 -22.53 -16.96
N VAL A 685 -14.14 -22.92 -16.70
CA VAL A 685 -13.79 -23.81 -15.59
C VAL A 685 -13.92 -23.07 -14.25
N ALA A 686 -13.39 -21.86 -14.16
CA ALA A 686 -13.49 -21.04 -12.94
C ALA A 686 -14.94 -20.73 -12.56
N GLN A 687 -15.77 -20.33 -13.54
CA GLN A 687 -17.18 -19.99 -13.34
C GLN A 687 -18.08 -21.20 -13.03
N SER A 688 -17.67 -22.41 -13.40
CA SER A 688 -18.45 -23.63 -13.16
C SER A 688 -18.28 -24.21 -11.75
N LEU A 689 -17.26 -23.79 -11.02
CA LEU A 689 -16.99 -24.32 -9.68
C LEU A 689 -18.08 -23.97 -8.67
N THR A 690 -18.23 -24.85 -7.68
CA THR A 690 -19.18 -24.72 -6.56
C THR A 690 -18.45 -24.61 -5.23
N MET A 691 -19.12 -24.14 -4.18
CA MET A 691 -18.57 -24.12 -2.83
C MET A 691 -18.36 -25.53 -2.27
N ALA A 692 -19.14 -26.51 -2.70
CA ALA A 692 -18.95 -27.92 -2.35
C ALA A 692 -17.62 -28.46 -2.91
N GLU A 693 -17.28 -28.16 -4.15
CA GLU A 693 -16.00 -28.55 -4.75
C GLU A 693 -14.82 -27.84 -4.09
N LEU A 694 -14.99 -26.57 -3.75
CA LEU A 694 -14.00 -25.82 -2.98
C LEU A 694 -13.76 -26.47 -1.62
N SER A 695 -14.84 -26.83 -0.91
CA SER A 695 -14.77 -27.51 0.38
C SER A 695 -14.07 -28.88 0.25
N GLN A 696 -14.40 -29.64 -0.78
CA GLN A 696 -13.78 -30.95 -1.04
C GLN A 696 -12.25 -30.83 -1.26
N TRP A 697 -11.79 -29.76 -1.88
CA TRP A 697 -10.37 -29.51 -2.11
C TRP A 697 -9.65 -28.94 -0.88
N MET A 698 -10.28 -28.00 -0.17
CA MET A 698 -9.65 -27.28 0.94
C MET A 698 -9.74 -28.02 2.27
N GLN A 699 -10.89 -28.62 2.61
CA GLN A 699 -11.13 -29.15 3.94
C GLN A 699 -10.12 -30.24 4.37
N PRO A 700 -9.68 -31.19 3.51
CA PRO A 700 -8.61 -32.12 3.86
C PRO A 700 -7.27 -31.44 4.18
N GLN A 701 -6.94 -30.35 3.49
CA GLN A 701 -5.75 -29.56 3.74
C GLN A 701 -5.83 -28.82 5.08
N LEU A 702 -6.99 -28.20 5.36
CA LEU A 702 -7.22 -27.41 6.58
C LEU A 702 -7.32 -28.30 7.83
N SER A 703 -8.01 -29.44 7.76
CA SER A 703 -8.31 -30.26 8.93
C SER A 703 -7.23 -31.29 9.27
N GLY A 704 -6.54 -31.84 8.29
CA GLY A 704 -5.57 -32.94 8.47
C GLY A 704 -4.21 -32.70 7.84
N GLY A 705 -4.03 -31.63 7.06
CA GLY A 705 -2.77 -31.28 6.41
C GLY A 705 -1.67 -30.87 7.38
N TYR A 706 -0.46 -30.73 6.85
CA TYR A 706 0.68 -30.15 7.59
C TYR A 706 0.33 -28.76 8.13
N LEU A 707 0.73 -28.43 9.36
CA LEU A 707 0.30 -27.22 10.04
C LEU A 707 1.45 -26.53 10.75
N GLU A 708 1.83 -25.33 10.27
CA GLU A 708 2.77 -24.41 10.92
C GLU A 708 2.07 -23.16 11.42
N ILE A 709 2.38 -22.76 12.66
CA ILE A 709 1.94 -21.52 13.29
C ILE A 709 3.18 -20.69 13.63
N SER A 710 3.22 -19.45 13.24
CA SER A 710 4.30 -18.52 13.58
C SER A 710 3.75 -17.29 14.29
N LEU A 711 4.36 -16.91 15.41
CA LEU A 711 4.06 -15.71 16.18
C LEU A 711 5.30 -14.85 16.29
N VAL A 712 5.21 -13.58 15.88
CA VAL A 712 6.29 -12.60 15.99
C VAL A 712 5.75 -11.31 16.58
N GLY A 713 6.36 -10.80 17.65
CA GLY A 713 5.93 -9.53 18.24
C GLY A 713 6.04 -9.47 19.76
N ASP A 714 5.31 -8.54 20.34
CA ASP A 714 5.33 -8.27 21.79
C ASP A 714 4.25 -9.08 22.51
N PHE A 715 4.61 -10.26 22.99
CA PHE A 715 3.72 -11.16 23.73
C PHE A 715 4.45 -11.85 24.88
N ASP A 716 3.67 -12.33 25.87
CA ASP A 716 4.18 -13.26 26.89
C ASP A 716 4.26 -14.66 26.31
N GLU A 717 5.47 -15.25 26.28
CA GLU A 717 5.71 -16.53 25.62
C GLU A 717 4.93 -17.69 26.29
N ALA A 718 4.85 -17.72 27.63
CA ALA A 718 4.14 -18.77 28.34
C ALA A 718 2.64 -18.72 28.07
N SER A 719 2.06 -17.53 28.04
CA SER A 719 0.65 -17.30 27.69
C SER A 719 0.37 -17.68 26.23
N ALA A 720 1.28 -17.33 25.29
CA ALA A 720 1.14 -17.70 23.88
C ALA A 720 1.19 -19.22 23.68
N VAL A 721 2.13 -19.91 24.34
CA VAL A 721 2.19 -21.40 24.31
C VAL A 721 0.93 -22.02 24.88
N THR A 722 0.44 -21.52 26.01
CA THR A 722 -0.81 -22.00 26.64
C THR A 722 -2.00 -21.83 25.69
N ALA A 723 -2.14 -20.67 25.06
CA ALA A 723 -3.21 -20.39 24.11
C ALA A 723 -3.11 -21.26 22.85
N ALA A 724 -1.90 -21.47 22.31
CA ALA A 724 -1.67 -22.35 21.16
C ALA A 724 -1.92 -23.83 21.50
N ALA A 725 -1.55 -24.28 22.70
CA ALA A 725 -1.87 -25.62 23.19
C ALA A 725 -3.38 -25.85 23.31
N ALA A 726 -4.11 -24.85 23.82
CA ALA A 726 -5.57 -24.92 24.00
C ALA A 726 -6.34 -24.81 22.67
N SER A 727 -5.73 -24.25 21.62
CA SER A 727 -6.33 -24.12 20.28
C SER A 727 -5.73 -25.15 19.32
N PHE A 728 -4.64 -24.87 18.65
CA PHE A 728 -4.04 -25.73 17.61
C PHE A 728 -3.54 -27.07 18.14
N GLY A 729 -2.95 -27.10 19.34
CA GLY A 729 -2.48 -28.32 19.97
C GLY A 729 -3.60 -29.30 20.37
N ALA A 730 -4.83 -28.78 20.59
CA ALA A 730 -6.00 -29.58 20.92
C ALA A 730 -6.76 -30.13 19.69
N LEU A 731 -6.37 -29.68 18.45
CA LEU A 731 -6.99 -30.18 17.22
C LEU A 731 -6.61 -31.64 16.94
N PRO A 732 -7.37 -32.36 16.06
CA PRO A 732 -7.01 -33.69 15.61
C PRO A 732 -5.59 -33.80 15.05
N ALA A 733 -5.03 -35.00 14.96
CA ALA A 733 -3.71 -35.28 14.42
C ALA A 733 -3.52 -34.71 13.03
N ARG A 734 -2.34 -34.15 12.79
CA ARG A 734 -1.92 -33.48 11.55
C ARG A 734 -0.92 -34.33 10.77
N LEU A 735 -0.74 -34.03 9.50
CA LEU A 735 0.32 -34.63 8.71
C LEU A 735 1.67 -34.20 9.29
N SER A 736 2.54 -35.16 9.63
CA SER A 736 3.89 -34.83 10.13
C SER A 736 4.75 -34.18 9.05
N GLN A 737 5.81 -33.47 9.44
CA GLN A 737 6.79 -32.90 8.49
C GLN A 737 7.35 -33.97 7.55
N LYS A 738 7.69 -35.15 8.08
CA LYS A 738 8.23 -36.25 7.29
C LYS A 738 7.23 -36.75 6.26
N ASP A 739 6.00 -37.04 6.70
CA ASP A 739 4.95 -37.55 5.80
C ASP A 739 4.55 -36.49 4.75
N PHE A 740 4.61 -35.20 5.10
CA PHE A 740 4.39 -34.10 4.15
C PHE A 740 5.43 -34.12 3.01
N LEU A 741 6.71 -34.20 3.34
CA LEU A 741 7.80 -34.23 2.36
C LEU A 741 7.76 -35.50 1.49
N GLU A 742 7.38 -36.65 2.06
CA GLU A 742 7.19 -37.89 1.31
C GLU A 742 5.96 -37.82 0.38
N LYS A 743 4.87 -37.22 0.83
CA LYS A 743 3.62 -37.12 0.06
C LYS A 743 3.68 -36.10 -1.07
N PHE A 744 4.41 -34.99 -0.87
CA PHE A 744 4.52 -33.86 -1.83
C PHE A 744 5.98 -33.62 -2.25
N PRO A 745 6.65 -34.61 -2.87
CA PRO A 745 8.07 -34.48 -3.20
C PRO A 745 8.29 -33.49 -4.33
N GLN A 746 9.46 -32.88 -4.36
CA GLN A 746 9.87 -31.95 -5.42
C GLN A 746 9.85 -32.59 -6.82
N SER A 747 10.13 -33.88 -6.93
CA SER A 747 10.07 -34.62 -8.20
C SER A 747 8.68 -34.61 -8.87
N ALA A 748 7.61 -34.59 -8.07
CA ALA A 748 6.24 -34.46 -8.54
C ALA A 748 5.86 -33.00 -8.91
N ASN A 749 6.63 -32.02 -8.46
CA ASN A 749 6.30 -30.61 -8.53
C ASN A 749 7.20 -29.77 -9.42
N ARG A 750 8.04 -30.41 -10.24
CA ARG A 750 8.95 -29.71 -11.16
C ARG A 750 8.17 -28.82 -12.14
N VAL A 751 8.59 -27.55 -12.25
CA VAL A 751 8.08 -26.58 -13.20
C VAL A 751 9.17 -26.21 -14.19
N ASN A 752 8.92 -26.43 -15.48
CA ASN A 752 9.89 -26.14 -16.54
C ASN A 752 9.86 -24.66 -16.92
N TYR A 753 10.88 -24.23 -17.65
CA TYR A 753 10.89 -22.95 -18.36
C TYR A 753 10.52 -23.16 -19.83
N PRO A 754 9.94 -22.16 -20.50
CA PRO A 754 9.68 -22.21 -21.92
C PRO A 754 10.99 -22.25 -22.71
N PRO A 755 10.96 -22.63 -24.00
CA PRO A 755 12.11 -22.48 -24.89
C PRO A 755 12.62 -21.04 -24.93
N VAL A 756 13.93 -20.89 -25.09
CA VAL A 756 14.60 -19.60 -25.26
C VAL A 756 14.04 -18.87 -26.48
N GLY A 757 13.87 -17.56 -26.38
CA GLY A 757 13.38 -16.74 -27.47
C GLY A 757 12.55 -15.54 -27.02
N GLU A 758 11.79 -15.00 -27.95
CA GLU A 758 10.93 -13.83 -27.74
C GLU A 758 9.46 -14.22 -27.79
N LYS A 759 8.68 -13.69 -26.85
CA LYS A 759 7.23 -13.83 -26.83
C LYS A 759 6.59 -12.47 -26.69
N THR A 760 5.66 -12.15 -27.58
CA THR A 760 4.88 -10.94 -27.53
C THR A 760 3.43 -11.27 -27.23
N PHE A 761 2.85 -10.55 -26.29
CA PHE A 761 1.42 -10.53 -25.97
C PHE A 761 0.84 -9.16 -26.26
N ALA A 762 -0.47 -9.11 -26.48
CA ALA A 762 -1.20 -7.88 -26.71
C ALA A 762 -2.30 -7.70 -25.66
N TYR A 763 -2.56 -6.46 -25.26
CA TYR A 763 -3.68 -6.11 -24.40
C TYR A 763 -4.58 -5.05 -25.07
N LYS A 764 -5.86 -5.04 -24.72
CA LYS A 764 -6.84 -4.12 -25.31
C LYS A 764 -6.83 -2.78 -24.57
N SER A 765 -6.11 -1.81 -25.11
CA SER A 765 -6.07 -0.44 -24.55
C SER A 765 -5.60 0.55 -25.62
N ASP A 766 -6.09 1.80 -25.54
CA ASP A 766 -5.60 2.92 -26.35
C ASP A 766 -4.40 3.62 -25.72
N ALA A 767 -4.07 3.28 -24.48
CA ALA A 767 -2.91 3.87 -23.80
C ALA A 767 -1.60 3.49 -24.51
N PRO A 768 -0.73 4.43 -24.89
CA PRO A 768 0.53 4.17 -25.59
C PRO A 768 1.60 3.63 -24.63
N ARG A 769 1.28 2.56 -23.89
CA ARG A 769 2.13 1.91 -22.89
C ARG A 769 2.49 0.51 -23.34
N ALA A 770 3.74 0.14 -23.15
CA ALA A 770 4.23 -1.21 -23.38
C ALA A 770 5.26 -1.60 -22.32
N VAL A 771 5.52 -2.89 -22.17
CA VAL A 771 6.61 -3.37 -21.29
C VAL A 771 7.54 -4.29 -22.07
N SER A 772 8.82 -4.12 -21.82
CA SER A 772 9.86 -5.09 -22.17
C SER A 772 10.39 -5.74 -20.90
N ILE A 773 10.40 -7.08 -20.87
CA ILE A 773 10.94 -7.86 -19.75
C ILE A 773 11.96 -8.83 -20.32
N ALA A 774 13.23 -8.66 -19.95
CA ALA A 774 14.28 -9.61 -20.26
C ALA A 774 14.49 -10.54 -19.05
N LEU A 775 14.56 -11.86 -19.28
CA LEU A 775 14.55 -12.87 -18.24
C LEU A 775 15.65 -13.91 -18.44
N TRP A 776 16.24 -14.32 -17.34
CA TRP A 776 17.24 -15.41 -17.29
C TRP A 776 16.90 -16.35 -16.13
N PRO A 777 16.76 -17.68 -16.38
CA PRO A 777 16.60 -18.66 -15.31
C PRO A 777 17.78 -18.64 -14.34
N THR A 778 17.49 -18.61 -13.03
CA THR A 778 18.48 -18.61 -11.95
C THR A 778 18.26 -19.79 -10.99
N CYS A 779 18.38 -19.62 -9.69
CA CYS A 779 18.25 -20.65 -8.66
C CYS A 779 17.06 -20.37 -7.73
N ASP A 780 16.70 -21.40 -6.94
CA ASP A 780 15.78 -21.27 -5.82
C ASP A 780 16.36 -20.42 -4.66
N ALA A 781 15.56 -20.27 -3.60
CA ALA A 781 15.87 -19.37 -2.48
C ALA A 781 16.82 -19.96 -1.42
N TRP A 782 17.22 -21.23 -1.53
CA TRP A 782 17.89 -21.93 -0.43
C TRP A 782 19.39 -21.64 -0.33
N ASP A 783 20.07 -21.38 -1.43
CA ASP A 783 21.44 -20.86 -1.43
C ASP A 783 21.45 -19.34 -1.16
N THR A 784 21.40 -18.98 0.12
CA THR A 784 21.31 -17.58 0.57
C THR A 784 22.46 -16.70 0.06
N ALA A 785 23.69 -17.24 -0.03
CA ALA A 785 24.84 -16.47 -0.52
C ALA A 785 24.67 -16.13 -2.02
N ARG A 786 24.21 -17.08 -2.81
CA ARG A 786 23.95 -16.89 -4.24
C ARG A 786 22.80 -15.90 -4.48
N VAL A 787 21.71 -16.03 -3.71
CA VAL A 787 20.57 -15.10 -3.80
C VAL A 787 20.99 -13.67 -3.49
N ARG A 788 21.78 -13.45 -2.42
CA ARG A 788 22.31 -12.12 -2.08
C ARG A 788 23.17 -11.54 -3.21
N ALA A 789 24.04 -12.34 -3.80
CA ALA A 789 24.88 -11.88 -4.90
C ALA A 789 24.06 -11.59 -6.18
N LEU A 790 22.98 -12.34 -6.44
CA LEU A 790 22.04 -12.05 -7.51
C LEU A 790 21.24 -10.76 -7.27
N ASN A 791 20.92 -10.43 -6.01
CA ASN A 791 20.28 -9.17 -5.67
C ASN A 791 21.22 -7.98 -5.95
N VAL A 792 22.51 -8.08 -5.56
CA VAL A 792 23.51 -7.06 -5.90
C VAL A 792 23.70 -6.93 -7.42
N LEU A 793 23.70 -8.05 -8.15
CA LEU A 793 23.73 -8.04 -9.62
C LEU A 793 22.47 -7.34 -10.20
N GLY A 794 21.32 -7.46 -9.53
CA GLY A 794 20.08 -6.74 -9.87
C GLY A 794 20.25 -5.23 -9.80
N GLU A 795 20.86 -4.71 -8.72
CA GLU A 795 21.13 -3.29 -8.58
C GLU A 795 22.13 -2.76 -9.63
N ILE A 796 23.18 -3.52 -9.92
CA ILE A 796 24.13 -3.16 -10.98
C ILE A 796 23.43 -3.09 -12.34
N PHE A 797 22.59 -4.07 -12.63
CA PHE A 797 21.83 -4.08 -13.88
C PHE A 797 20.83 -2.91 -13.93
N SER A 798 20.13 -2.63 -12.83
CA SER A 798 19.21 -1.49 -12.69
C SER A 798 19.90 -0.16 -12.93
N ASP A 799 21.09 0.03 -12.35
CA ASP A 799 21.86 1.27 -12.51
C ASP A 799 22.30 1.47 -13.98
N ARG A 800 22.82 0.41 -14.64
CA ARG A 800 23.15 0.46 -16.07
C ARG A 800 21.92 0.71 -16.95
N LEU A 801 20.79 0.12 -16.60
CA LEU A 801 19.54 0.28 -17.34
C LEU A 801 19.00 1.71 -17.19
N ARG A 802 19.02 2.27 -15.98
CA ARG A 802 18.64 3.65 -15.69
C ARG A 802 19.50 4.64 -16.47
N LEU A 803 20.82 4.45 -16.48
CA LEU A 803 21.74 5.31 -17.23
C LEU A 803 21.48 5.28 -18.74
N ARG A 804 21.15 4.12 -19.31
CA ARG A 804 20.96 3.99 -20.77
C ARG A 804 19.56 4.39 -21.22
N VAL A 805 18.54 3.91 -20.54
CA VAL A 805 17.15 4.11 -20.96
C VAL A 805 16.60 5.46 -20.48
N ARG A 806 16.72 5.78 -19.17
CA ARG A 806 16.21 7.05 -18.64
C ARG A 806 17.08 8.24 -19.05
N GLN A 807 18.38 8.18 -18.77
CA GLN A 807 19.23 9.38 -18.95
C GLN A 807 19.65 9.64 -20.41
N LYS A 808 19.89 8.58 -21.21
CA LYS A 808 20.33 8.77 -22.61
C LYS A 808 19.18 8.80 -23.61
N MET A 809 18.12 8.02 -23.37
CA MET A 809 16.99 7.89 -24.29
C MET A 809 15.79 8.76 -23.88
N GLY A 810 15.66 9.13 -22.60
CA GLY A 810 14.54 9.92 -22.09
C GLY A 810 13.17 9.22 -22.16
N ASP A 811 13.14 7.88 -22.23
CA ASP A 811 11.95 7.13 -22.62
C ASP A 811 11.26 6.36 -21.48
N ALA A 812 11.94 6.13 -20.35
CA ALA A 812 11.37 5.37 -19.24
C ALA A 812 11.50 6.11 -17.92
N TYR A 813 10.42 6.10 -17.14
CA TYR A 813 10.40 6.74 -15.83
C TYR A 813 11.29 6.00 -14.81
N SER A 814 11.09 4.68 -14.66
CA SER A 814 11.81 3.87 -13.66
C SER A 814 12.10 2.46 -14.16
N PRO A 815 13.11 2.25 -15.03
CA PRO A 815 13.54 0.92 -15.38
C PRO A 815 14.30 0.28 -14.21
N TYR A 816 14.11 -1.02 -13.99
CA TYR A 816 14.72 -1.75 -12.87
C TYR A 816 15.01 -3.21 -13.22
N ALA A 817 15.82 -3.87 -12.38
CA ALA A 817 16.08 -5.29 -12.46
C ALA A 817 16.15 -5.93 -11.06
N TYR A 818 15.77 -7.19 -10.96
CA TYR A 818 15.78 -7.94 -9.71
C TYR A 818 15.85 -9.45 -9.97
N ASN A 819 16.24 -10.20 -8.95
CA ASN A 819 16.16 -11.65 -8.97
C ASN A 819 14.99 -12.13 -8.10
N ARG A 820 14.19 -13.06 -8.62
CA ARG A 820 13.12 -13.73 -7.90
C ARG A 820 13.38 -15.22 -7.83
N SER A 821 13.83 -15.68 -6.68
CA SER A 821 14.06 -17.10 -6.37
C SER A 821 12.79 -17.74 -5.80
N SER A 822 12.48 -18.98 -6.20
CA SER A 822 11.36 -19.73 -5.64
C SER A 822 11.70 -20.26 -4.25
N GLU A 823 10.75 -20.15 -3.33
CA GLU A 823 10.80 -20.79 -2.00
C GLU A 823 10.02 -22.12 -1.96
N THR A 824 9.56 -22.61 -3.12
CA THR A 824 8.74 -23.82 -3.22
C THR A 824 9.28 -24.80 -4.25
N PHE A 825 9.71 -24.30 -5.41
CA PHE A 825 10.14 -25.16 -6.53
C PHE A 825 11.67 -25.18 -6.64
N ASP A 826 12.28 -26.36 -6.47
CA ASP A 826 13.73 -26.54 -6.52
C ASP A 826 14.35 -26.08 -7.84
N GLY A 827 15.51 -25.41 -7.72
CA GLY A 827 16.27 -24.91 -8.86
C GLY A 827 15.57 -23.82 -9.67
N ARG A 828 14.43 -23.29 -9.19
CA ARG A 828 13.64 -22.30 -9.92
C ARG A 828 13.89 -20.88 -9.41
N GLY A 829 14.27 -20.00 -10.31
CA GLY A 829 14.39 -18.57 -10.09
C GLY A 829 14.48 -17.83 -11.42
N LEU A 830 14.19 -16.56 -11.41
CA LEU A 830 14.26 -15.68 -12.59
C LEU A 830 14.94 -14.36 -12.24
N PHE A 831 16.02 -14.06 -12.91
CA PHE A 831 16.52 -12.70 -12.99
C PHE A 831 15.74 -11.95 -14.05
N GLN A 832 15.28 -10.74 -13.77
CA GLN A 832 14.39 -9.97 -14.61
C GLN A 832 14.89 -8.53 -14.74
N GLY A 833 15.03 -8.04 -15.97
CA GLY A 833 15.15 -6.62 -16.29
C GLY A 833 13.83 -6.13 -16.86
N VAL A 834 13.24 -5.08 -16.30
CA VAL A 834 11.91 -4.57 -16.63
C VAL A 834 11.96 -3.10 -17.02
N SER A 835 11.29 -2.72 -18.08
CA SER A 835 11.11 -1.33 -18.47
C SER A 835 9.76 -1.09 -19.12
N LEU A 836 9.02 -0.13 -18.56
CA LEU A 836 7.82 0.44 -19.17
C LEU A 836 8.25 1.52 -20.16
N VAL A 837 7.77 1.42 -21.41
CA VAL A 837 8.16 2.30 -22.49
C VAL A 837 7.00 2.52 -23.47
N ARG A 838 7.19 3.42 -24.43
CA ARG A 838 6.28 3.54 -25.57
C ARG A 838 6.36 2.29 -26.45
N PRO A 839 5.26 1.90 -27.13
CA PRO A 839 5.23 0.71 -27.99
C PRO A 839 6.31 0.69 -29.09
N ASP A 840 6.62 1.83 -29.69
CA ASP A 840 7.65 1.99 -30.72
C ASP A 840 9.10 1.81 -30.20
N ARG A 841 9.31 1.87 -28.89
CA ARG A 841 10.63 1.75 -28.24
C ARG A 841 10.92 0.37 -27.64
N VAL A 842 9.93 -0.52 -27.58
CA VAL A 842 10.07 -1.86 -26.96
C VAL A 842 11.24 -2.66 -27.53
N ALA A 843 11.41 -2.66 -28.85
CA ALA A 843 12.48 -3.42 -29.49
C ALA A 843 13.87 -2.89 -29.14
N GLU A 844 14.04 -1.57 -29.12
CA GLU A 844 15.30 -0.90 -28.79
C GLU A 844 15.68 -1.15 -27.32
N VAL A 845 14.73 -0.97 -26.39
CA VAL A 845 14.98 -1.22 -24.96
C VAL A 845 15.25 -2.69 -24.66
N SER A 846 14.56 -3.61 -25.35
CA SER A 846 14.87 -5.04 -25.28
C SER A 846 16.32 -5.33 -25.71
N GLN A 847 16.81 -4.65 -26.74
CA GLN A 847 18.18 -4.79 -27.21
C GLN A 847 19.18 -4.22 -26.18
N VAL A 848 18.88 -3.07 -25.57
CA VAL A 848 19.70 -2.48 -24.49
C VAL A 848 19.84 -3.46 -23.32
N MET A 849 18.76 -4.12 -22.89
CA MET A 849 18.81 -5.13 -21.82
C MET A 849 19.72 -6.32 -22.18
N LYS A 850 19.61 -6.83 -23.41
CA LYS A 850 20.52 -7.90 -23.89
C LYS A 850 21.99 -7.46 -23.95
N GLU A 851 22.24 -6.21 -24.32
CA GLU A 851 23.61 -5.66 -24.33
C GLU A 851 24.19 -5.55 -22.93
N ILE A 852 23.43 -5.03 -21.97
CA ILE A 852 23.84 -4.94 -20.56
C ILE A 852 24.19 -6.35 -20.02
N ALA A 853 23.31 -7.34 -20.27
CA ALA A 853 23.55 -8.72 -19.84
C ALA A 853 24.82 -9.31 -20.48
N ARG A 854 25.01 -9.10 -21.79
CA ARG A 854 26.20 -9.58 -22.52
C ARG A 854 27.48 -8.93 -21.98
N GLU A 855 27.49 -7.65 -21.75
CA GLU A 855 28.63 -6.93 -21.18
C GLU A 855 28.98 -7.47 -19.78
N LEU A 856 27.96 -7.64 -18.92
CA LEU A 856 28.16 -8.21 -17.58
C LEU A 856 28.69 -9.64 -17.65
N ALA A 857 28.24 -10.44 -18.60
CA ALA A 857 28.73 -11.83 -18.78
C ALA A 857 30.17 -11.88 -19.33
N GLN A 858 30.54 -10.98 -20.24
CA GLN A 858 31.82 -11.00 -20.93
C GLN A 858 32.93 -10.25 -20.16
N THR A 859 32.61 -9.06 -19.69
CA THR A 859 33.56 -8.13 -19.05
C THR A 859 33.41 -8.10 -17.55
N GLY A 860 32.21 -8.36 -17.06
CA GLY A 860 31.87 -8.24 -15.65
C GLY A 860 31.77 -6.76 -15.21
N VAL A 861 31.78 -6.59 -13.90
CA VAL A 861 31.89 -5.29 -13.21
C VAL A 861 33.38 -5.03 -13.01
N THR A 862 33.93 -4.07 -13.73
CA THR A 862 35.37 -3.70 -13.69
C THR A 862 35.61 -2.43 -12.88
N ASN A 863 34.60 -1.61 -12.68
CA ASN A 863 34.69 -0.41 -11.87
C ASN A 863 34.34 -0.74 -10.40
N PRO A 864 35.31 -0.63 -9.47
CA PRO A 864 35.05 -0.90 -8.04
C PRO A 864 33.97 0.03 -7.45
N ASP A 865 33.83 1.26 -7.92
CA ASP A 865 32.84 2.21 -7.45
C ASP A 865 31.39 1.75 -7.82
N GLU A 866 31.21 1.21 -9.04
CA GLU A 866 29.92 0.64 -9.47
C GLU A 866 29.49 -0.52 -8.55
N PHE A 867 30.43 -1.38 -8.20
CA PHE A 867 30.15 -2.50 -7.28
C PHE A 867 29.80 -1.98 -5.87
N GLN A 868 30.55 -1.01 -5.35
CA GLN A 868 30.32 -0.46 -4.01
C GLN A 868 28.97 0.27 -3.93
N ARG A 869 28.61 1.03 -4.95
CA ARG A 869 27.30 1.71 -5.02
C ARG A 869 26.13 0.74 -5.03
N ALA A 870 26.27 -0.42 -5.68
CA ALA A 870 25.23 -1.44 -5.69
C ALA A 870 25.16 -2.25 -4.38
N LEU A 871 26.28 -2.41 -3.69
CA LEU A 871 26.39 -3.23 -2.46
C LEU A 871 26.01 -2.46 -1.20
N ALA A 872 26.42 -1.18 -1.10
CA ALA A 872 26.30 -0.40 0.12
C ALA A 872 24.86 -0.28 0.64
N PRO A 873 23.81 -0.08 -0.19
CA PRO A 873 22.43 -0.02 0.29
C PRO A 873 21.98 -1.30 1.00
N PHE A 874 22.36 -2.48 0.50
CA PHE A 874 22.04 -3.75 1.17
C PHE A 874 22.71 -3.88 2.54
N ALA A 875 23.97 -3.47 2.66
CA ALA A 875 24.69 -3.54 3.92
C ALA A 875 24.08 -2.62 4.99
N GLN A 876 23.57 -1.46 4.59
CA GLN A 876 22.99 -0.46 5.50
C GLN A 876 21.56 -0.84 5.94
N VAL A 877 20.77 -1.45 5.07
CA VAL A 877 19.37 -1.80 5.39
C VAL A 877 19.26 -2.96 6.39
N VAL A 878 20.33 -3.74 6.58
CA VAL A 878 20.34 -4.94 7.44
C VAL A 878 19.89 -4.65 8.87
N ASP A 879 20.47 -3.64 9.50
CA ASP A 879 20.19 -3.34 10.91
C ASP A 879 18.72 -2.91 11.10
N ARG A 880 18.14 -2.23 10.10
CA ARG A 880 16.71 -1.88 10.05
C ARG A 880 15.83 -3.13 9.84
N GLN A 881 16.20 -4.03 8.90
CA GLN A 881 15.45 -5.25 8.64
C GLN A 881 15.37 -6.16 9.87
N LEU A 882 16.47 -6.31 10.61
CA LEU A 882 16.52 -7.12 11.83
C LEU A 882 15.63 -6.56 12.96
N GLN A 883 15.20 -5.30 12.87
CA GLN A 883 14.27 -4.64 13.80
C GLN A 883 12.82 -4.61 13.28
N GLN A 884 12.47 -5.36 12.25
CA GLN A 884 11.12 -5.43 11.68
C GLN A 884 10.49 -6.80 11.93
N ASN A 885 9.28 -6.83 12.51
CA ASN A 885 8.54 -8.08 12.74
C ASN A 885 8.27 -8.83 11.45
N ASP A 886 8.01 -8.11 10.35
CA ASP A 886 7.77 -8.69 9.03
C ASP A 886 8.96 -9.48 8.48
N TYR A 887 10.19 -9.01 8.71
CA TYR A 887 11.40 -9.76 8.35
C TYR A 887 11.48 -11.10 9.08
N TRP A 888 11.23 -11.10 10.39
CA TRP A 888 11.25 -12.32 11.19
C TRP A 888 10.11 -13.27 10.81
N MET A 889 8.93 -12.74 10.53
CA MET A 889 7.79 -13.54 10.09
C MET A 889 8.04 -14.16 8.72
N ASN A 890 8.26 -13.34 7.70
CA ASN A 890 8.27 -13.77 6.31
C ASN A 890 9.65 -14.30 5.85
N GLY A 891 10.74 -13.74 6.36
CA GLY A 891 12.10 -14.12 5.96
C GLY A 891 12.72 -15.25 6.78
N VAL A 892 12.21 -15.53 7.99
CA VAL A 892 12.82 -16.46 8.93
C VAL A 892 11.86 -17.56 9.39
N LEU A 893 10.68 -17.22 9.95
CA LEU A 893 9.82 -18.21 10.61
C LEU A 893 8.88 -18.95 9.67
N LYS A 894 8.41 -18.31 8.62
CA LYS A 894 7.31 -18.77 7.75
C LYS A 894 7.40 -20.21 7.27
N ARG A 895 8.61 -20.77 7.10
CA ARG A 895 8.87 -22.15 6.65
C ARG A 895 9.98 -22.80 7.47
N SER A 896 10.27 -22.28 8.67
CA SER A 896 11.46 -22.68 9.42
C SER A 896 11.45 -24.11 9.94
N TRP A 897 10.31 -24.77 9.99
CA TRP A 897 10.22 -26.20 10.28
C TRP A 897 10.59 -27.07 9.07
N LEU A 898 10.17 -26.67 7.86
CA LEU A 898 10.54 -27.36 6.62
C LEU A 898 11.99 -27.04 6.21
N HIS A 899 12.44 -25.82 6.50
CA HIS A 899 13.73 -25.25 6.11
C HIS A 899 14.45 -24.63 7.32
N PRO A 900 15.07 -25.46 8.19
CA PRO A 900 15.74 -24.97 9.42
C PRO A 900 16.91 -24.00 9.14
N GLU A 901 17.50 -24.03 7.95
CA GLU A 901 18.54 -23.10 7.50
C GLU A 901 18.08 -21.63 7.51
N LEU A 902 16.76 -21.37 7.45
CA LEU A 902 16.20 -20.02 7.56
C LEU A 902 16.54 -19.36 8.89
N LEU A 903 16.66 -20.13 9.98
CA LEU A 903 17.03 -19.64 11.31
C LEU A 903 18.48 -19.11 11.36
N THR A 904 19.34 -19.48 10.41
CA THR A 904 20.70 -18.98 10.32
C THR A 904 20.84 -17.72 9.47
N ARG A 905 19.84 -17.39 8.64
CA ARG A 905 19.86 -16.21 7.75
C ARG A 905 20.14 -14.89 8.49
N PRO A 906 19.51 -14.59 9.64
CA PRO A 906 19.76 -13.35 10.37
C PRO A 906 21.22 -13.21 10.83
N LEU A 907 21.84 -14.32 11.22
CA LEU A 907 23.22 -14.34 11.75
C LEU A 907 24.27 -14.02 10.68
N THR A 908 23.97 -14.32 9.42
CA THR A 908 24.87 -14.12 8.28
C THR A 908 24.42 -12.96 7.37
N LEU A 909 23.38 -12.21 7.74
CA LEU A 909 22.81 -11.21 6.83
C LEU A 909 23.81 -10.07 6.57
N LYS A 910 24.37 -9.50 7.63
CA LYS A 910 25.31 -8.36 7.54
C LYS A 910 26.65 -8.78 6.92
N SER A 911 27.30 -9.82 7.45
CA SER A 911 28.57 -10.31 6.93
C SER A 911 28.44 -10.80 5.48
N GLY A 912 27.32 -11.42 5.13
CA GLY A 912 27.07 -11.90 3.76
C GLY A 912 27.06 -10.81 2.69
N TYR A 913 26.73 -9.57 3.05
CA TYR A 913 26.88 -8.42 2.16
C TYR A 913 28.27 -7.76 2.34
N MET A 914 28.72 -7.50 3.58
CA MET A 914 29.98 -6.77 3.81
C MET A 914 31.21 -7.51 3.28
N ASP A 915 31.23 -8.82 3.33
CA ASP A 915 32.33 -9.67 2.87
C ASP A 915 32.22 -10.07 1.38
N MET A 916 31.16 -9.61 0.69
CA MET A 916 30.90 -9.96 -0.71
C MET A 916 31.98 -9.37 -1.62
N LYS A 917 32.48 -10.20 -2.55
CA LYS A 917 33.49 -9.79 -3.52
C LYS A 917 32.86 -9.63 -4.90
N VAL A 918 33.41 -8.72 -5.69
CA VAL A 918 32.94 -8.45 -7.06
C VAL A 918 33.07 -9.70 -7.96
N GLU A 919 34.07 -10.55 -7.70
CA GLU A 919 34.30 -11.79 -8.42
C GLU A 919 33.11 -12.78 -8.29
N THR A 920 32.43 -12.77 -7.13
CA THR A 920 31.23 -13.59 -6.91
C THR A 920 30.10 -13.14 -7.85
N VAL A 921 29.87 -11.84 -7.92
CA VAL A 921 28.84 -11.25 -8.80
C VAL A 921 29.19 -11.48 -10.28
N ASN A 922 30.45 -11.29 -10.66
CA ASN A 922 30.93 -11.51 -12.03
C ASN A 922 30.80 -12.98 -12.45
N THR A 923 31.04 -13.92 -11.52
CA THR A 923 30.88 -15.35 -11.77
C THR A 923 29.42 -15.68 -12.07
N LEU A 924 28.47 -15.12 -11.31
CA LEU A 924 27.04 -15.33 -11.50
C LEU A 924 26.56 -14.67 -12.81
N ALA A 925 27.03 -13.46 -13.13
CA ALA A 925 26.70 -12.81 -14.40
C ALA A 925 27.14 -13.67 -15.60
N LYS A 926 28.36 -14.21 -15.56
CA LYS A 926 28.88 -15.14 -16.57
C LYS A 926 28.07 -16.43 -16.66
N GLN A 927 27.65 -16.97 -15.51
CA GLN A 927 26.87 -18.22 -15.43
C GLN A 927 25.45 -18.06 -15.99
N TYR A 928 24.79 -16.95 -15.69
CA TYR A 928 23.36 -16.79 -15.95
C TYR A 928 23.02 -15.98 -17.20
N PHE A 929 23.81 -14.95 -17.53
CA PHE A 929 23.51 -14.05 -18.66
C PHE A 929 24.08 -14.57 -19.99
N THR A 930 23.77 -15.81 -20.33
CA THR A 930 24.16 -16.39 -21.60
C THR A 930 23.02 -16.26 -22.63
N PRO A 931 23.32 -16.08 -23.92
CA PRO A 931 22.30 -15.97 -24.97
C PRO A 931 21.34 -17.19 -25.01
N GLU A 932 21.85 -18.37 -24.70
CA GLU A 932 21.12 -19.65 -24.69
C GLU A 932 20.12 -19.76 -23.53
N ARG A 933 20.11 -18.80 -22.62
CA ARG A 933 19.20 -18.73 -21.48
C ARG A 933 18.27 -17.52 -21.52
N ALA A 934 18.51 -16.58 -22.43
CA ALA A 934 17.77 -15.33 -22.51
C ALA A 934 16.35 -15.52 -23.04
N MET A 935 15.38 -15.09 -22.31
CA MET A 935 13.97 -14.99 -22.74
C MET A 935 13.55 -13.53 -22.76
N LEU A 936 12.72 -13.15 -23.74
CA LEU A 936 12.11 -11.83 -23.80
C LEU A 936 10.60 -11.95 -23.79
N LEU A 937 9.99 -11.27 -22.86
CA LEU A 937 8.55 -11.07 -22.80
C LEU A 937 8.24 -9.61 -23.14
N LYS A 938 7.39 -9.42 -24.14
CA LYS A 938 6.93 -8.09 -24.56
C LYS A 938 5.41 -8.04 -24.44
N VAL A 939 4.89 -6.96 -23.88
CA VAL A 939 3.44 -6.72 -23.87
C VAL A 939 3.18 -5.35 -24.48
N THR A 940 2.36 -5.31 -25.52
CA THR A 940 2.06 -4.10 -26.28
C THR A 940 0.54 -3.93 -26.40
N PRO A 941 0.02 -2.70 -26.58
CA PRO A 941 -1.38 -2.53 -26.91
C PRO A 941 -1.69 -3.21 -28.25
N ALA A 942 -2.87 -3.83 -28.36
CA ALA A 942 -3.38 -4.32 -29.63
C ALA A 942 -3.54 -3.13 -30.59
N ALA A 943 -3.13 -3.30 -31.85
CA ALA A 943 -3.42 -2.29 -32.86
C ALA A 943 -4.94 -2.05 -32.89
N ALA A 944 -5.35 -0.78 -32.89
CA ALA A 944 -6.76 -0.43 -33.08
C ALA A 944 -7.23 -1.02 -34.42
N GLN A 945 -8.19 -1.96 -34.39
CA GLN A 945 -8.83 -2.53 -35.57
C GLN A 945 -9.80 -1.55 -36.20
#